data_15d8bd363c8ef6006a4e7a438598121c
#
_entry.id   15d8bd363c8ef6006a4e7a438598121c
#
_cell.length_a   1.000
_cell.length_b   1.000
_cell.length_c   1.000
_cell.angle_alpha   90.00
_cell.angle_beta   90.00
_cell.angle_gamma   90.00
#
_symmetry.space_group_name_H-M   'P 1'
#
loop_
_entity.id
_entity.type
_entity.pdbx_description
1 polymer ?
#
loop_
_entity_poly.entity_id
_entity_poly.type
_entity_poly.pdbx_seq_one_letter_code
_entity_poly.pdbx_strand_id
1 'polypeptide(L)'
;SPQESLGAPSFVLGAAAAYEAHDAWGSNREQLNLVAARYLEEARDLGFPPGREGEGLFLLGTSLYLTGQAAASRPVLEQALEANPRQRTEIHRLLAAAYLEDAVPKFLEALEHNAIHLADPTLSSEATHQGLLQRAEILLQLGKTSECQATLDKIPPEALNHVAAIVMRGRVLIDEARALKYGRKATEEDKLKAVEKYLAAIKTMRLALGRDTLAAQVGSKATYLIGVCFLELDDDRAALDQFRRTRDKYVATPEALAADFRIAELARPSGRDEEALAAYGRALEAVGDVARYSNPWLSLDELRSGMLSAYEHYRDTQDFPTCLELTRLFPSVFSRARTIELSAETFQLWGRSLLDRAADLRESDAEPLRREGRAQLRRAGRTFEQLARLRRMTGHYPDDLWDSAECYLEGQGYQNAEEVLQKYLKTQSRLRHPRALLNLGEALLAMGKIDEALAALEECIEFYPSDAASFHARLAASRAHREKGELEQARSLLEDNLNEVLTPDSNEWRDSLFGLGHLSYTAGRYEEATEHWEEAVARYPNSPQVVEARYLIADSYRRRAKQAQKDSENDLIETVRQEREQEISESLHAALDQYRQVQETLTQRERATELTRMEQSMLRNCYFSIGSVLFDLGQYDESIAAYRSAANRGQNVPCALEAYVQIARACRRLNKHEDVRKALAQAKVVLDRLKTAEDFQWTTIYSADQWPKVLDSL
;
A
#
# COMPACT_ATOMS: atom_id res chain seq x y z
N SER A 1 64.50 11.26 40.53
CA SER A 1 64.15 11.44 39.12
C SER A 1 62.65 11.79 39.01
N PRO A 2 62.29 12.88 38.36
CA PRO A 2 60.92 13.12 38.04
C PRO A 2 60.50 12.03 37.07
N GLN A 3 59.49 11.22 37.39
CA GLN A 3 58.82 10.35 36.45
C GLN A 3 58.22 11.25 35.39
N GLU A 4 58.84 11.29 34.20
CA GLU A 4 58.23 11.92 33.01
C GLU A 4 56.94 11.18 32.73
N SER A 5 55.81 11.86 32.89
CA SER A 5 54.49 11.30 32.56
C SER A 5 54.47 11.04 31.06
N LEU A 6 54.17 9.80 30.68
CA LEU A 6 54.02 9.41 29.26
C LEU A 6 52.91 10.21 28.59
N GLY A 7 51.95 10.71 29.31
CA GLY A 7 50.84 11.55 28.80
C GLY A 7 51.17 13.04 28.66
N ALA A 8 52.38 13.50 29.02
CA ALA A 8 52.75 14.93 28.95
C ALA A 8 52.63 15.54 27.54
N PRO A 9 53.13 14.89 26.45
CA PRO A 9 52.97 15.43 25.09
C PRO A 9 51.52 15.59 24.66
N SER A 10 50.70 14.56 24.90
CA SER A 10 49.28 14.57 24.54
C SER A 10 48.51 15.59 25.38
N PHE A 11 48.90 15.77 26.68
CA PHE A 11 48.34 16.84 27.51
C PHE A 11 48.60 18.24 26.91
N VAL A 12 49.85 18.52 26.49
CA VAL A 12 50.20 19.83 25.92
C VAL A 12 49.43 20.12 24.66
N LEU A 13 49.36 19.13 23.76
CA LEU A 13 48.59 19.27 22.47
C LEU A 13 47.11 19.47 22.75
N GLY A 14 46.54 18.70 23.65
CA GLY A 14 45.10 18.80 24.00
C GLY A 14 44.79 20.11 24.71
N ALA A 15 45.60 20.54 25.66
CA ALA A 15 45.43 21.82 26.35
C ALA A 15 45.57 23.01 25.39
N ALA A 16 46.55 22.99 24.47
CA ALA A 16 46.70 24.04 23.47
C ALA A 16 45.44 24.14 22.57
N ALA A 17 44.97 23.01 22.09
CA ALA A 17 43.73 22.97 21.27
C ALA A 17 42.49 23.47 22.07
N ALA A 18 42.39 23.13 23.36
CA ALA A 18 41.27 23.60 24.17
C ALA A 18 41.32 25.13 24.43
N TYR A 19 42.52 25.68 24.64
CA TYR A 19 42.69 27.12 24.77
C TYR A 19 42.46 27.88 23.44
N GLU A 20 42.94 27.37 22.32
CA GLU A 20 42.67 27.94 21.01
C GLU A 20 41.13 27.87 20.67
N ALA A 21 40.46 26.80 21.08
CA ALA A 21 39.00 26.67 20.92
C ALA A 21 38.24 27.77 21.65
N HIS A 22 38.79 28.33 22.73
CA HIS A 22 38.12 29.40 23.49
C HIS A 22 37.94 30.67 22.65
N ASP A 23 38.92 30.99 21.81
CA ASP A 23 38.94 32.19 20.96
C ASP A 23 38.42 31.94 19.55
N ALA A 24 38.17 30.67 19.18
CA ALA A 24 37.67 30.24 17.89
C ALA A 24 36.16 30.35 17.75
N TRP A 25 35.66 30.43 16.49
CA TRP A 25 34.24 30.56 16.15
C TRP A 25 33.74 29.46 15.22
N GLY A 26 32.47 29.12 15.32
CA GLY A 26 31.78 28.19 14.42
C GLY A 26 32.43 26.79 14.38
N SER A 27 32.52 26.21 13.17
CA SER A 27 33.05 24.86 12.96
C SER A 27 34.52 24.68 13.40
N ASN A 28 35.29 25.74 13.36
CA ASN A 28 36.70 25.70 13.84
C ASN A 28 36.76 25.45 15.33
N ARG A 29 35.86 26.08 16.13
CA ARG A 29 35.75 25.86 17.57
C ARG A 29 35.41 24.39 17.88
N GLU A 30 34.46 23.86 17.13
CA GLU A 30 34.01 22.46 17.32
C GLU A 30 35.14 21.47 17.00
N GLN A 31 35.84 21.67 15.87
CA GLN A 31 37.00 20.83 15.49
C GLN A 31 38.11 20.89 16.53
N LEU A 32 38.44 22.07 17.03
CA LEU A 32 39.48 22.23 18.05
C LEU A 32 39.11 21.53 19.36
N ASN A 33 37.81 21.57 19.77
CA ASN A 33 37.33 20.83 20.96
C ASN A 33 37.38 19.31 20.70
N LEU A 34 37.11 18.81 19.49
CA LEU A 34 37.24 17.38 19.19
C LEU A 34 38.72 16.94 19.27
N VAL A 35 39.62 17.76 18.76
CA VAL A 35 41.09 17.50 18.86
C VAL A 35 41.54 17.53 20.32
N ALA A 36 41.05 18.53 21.08
CA ALA A 36 41.36 18.64 22.51
C ALA A 36 40.88 17.42 23.28
N ALA A 37 39.63 16.99 23.10
CA ALA A 37 39.04 15.82 23.79
C ALA A 37 39.91 14.58 23.51
N ARG A 38 40.26 14.31 22.20
CA ARG A 38 41.06 13.14 21.82
C ARG A 38 42.41 13.09 22.53
N TYR A 39 43.17 14.20 22.47
CA TYR A 39 44.51 14.21 23.08
C TYR A 39 44.48 14.22 24.59
N LEU A 40 43.46 14.82 25.21
CA LEU A 40 43.29 14.82 26.67
C LEU A 40 42.80 13.46 27.19
N GLU A 41 42.03 12.69 26.42
CA GLU A 41 41.69 11.29 26.70
C GLU A 41 42.96 10.43 26.69
N GLU A 42 43.77 10.55 25.63
CA GLU A 42 45.09 9.87 25.57
C GLU A 42 46.00 10.25 26.75
N ALA A 43 46.04 11.53 27.09
CA ALA A 43 46.82 12.00 28.25
C ALA A 43 46.28 11.43 29.60
N ARG A 44 44.96 11.30 29.74
CA ARG A 44 44.39 10.67 30.93
C ARG A 44 44.80 9.20 31.05
N ASP A 45 44.72 8.45 29.93
CA ASP A 45 44.99 7.02 29.90
C ASP A 45 46.49 6.73 30.14
N LEU A 46 47.37 7.63 29.71
CA LEU A 46 48.83 7.55 29.92
C LEU A 46 49.27 8.21 31.23
N GLY A 47 48.40 8.90 31.93
CA GLY A 47 48.66 9.68 33.11
C GLY A 47 49.01 11.14 32.83
N PHE A 48 48.24 12.07 33.42
CA PHE A 48 48.51 13.51 33.29
C PHE A 48 49.85 13.90 33.95
N PRO A 49 50.49 15.00 33.54
CA PRO A 49 51.68 15.51 34.18
C PRO A 49 51.46 15.80 35.66
N PRO A 50 52.44 15.57 36.53
CA PRO A 50 52.32 15.81 37.98
C PRO A 50 51.84 17.23 38.28
N GLY A 51 50.77 17.33 39.07
CA GLY A 51 50.12 18.59 39.47
C GLY A 51 49.24 19.25 38.41
N ARG A 52 49.01 18.61 37.25
CA ARG A 52 48.12 19.12 36.18
C ARG A 52 46.93 18.27 35.94
N GLU A 53 46.69 17.24 36.77
CA GLU A 53 45.56 16.30 36.66
C GLU A 53 44.18 17.02 36.68
N GLY A 54 43.97 17.88 37.63
CA GLY A 54 42.71 18.63 37.75
C GLY A 54 42.42 19.56 36.58
N GLU A 55 43.47 20.17 36.04
CA GLU A 55 43.34 20.99 34.80
C GLU A 55 43.06 20.12 33.60
N GLY A 56 43.77 18.99 33.44
CA GLY A 56 43.54 18.05 32.34
C GLY A 56 42.11 17.51 32.35
N LEU A 57 41.60 17.08 33.49
CA LEU A 57 40.20 16.61 33.66
C LEU A 57 39.20 17.72 33.36
N PHE A 58 39.45 18.96 33.82
CA PHE A 58 38.55 20.08 33.54
C PHE A 58 38.49 20.40 32.03
N LEU A 59 39.64 20.49 31.35
CA LEU A 59 39.71 20.75 29.94
C LEU A 59 39.09 19.62 29.11
N LEU A 60 39.31 18.36 29.53
CA LEU A 60 38.70 17.20 28.86
C LEU A 60 37.17 17.23 29.02
N GLY A 61 36.69 17.40 30.26
CA GLY A 61 35.26 17.47 30.53
C GLY A 61 34.58 18.62 29.80
N THR A 62 35.24 19.79 29.71
CA THR A 62 34.75 20.94 28.96
C THR A 62 34.67 20.64 27.45
N SER A 63 35.75 20.05 26.87
CA SER A 63 35.79 19.72 25.46
C SER A 63 34.78 18.66 25.07
N LEU A 64 34.57 17.63 25.88
CA LEU A 64 33.53 16.62 25.71
C LEU A 64 32.13 17.26 25.73
N TYR A 65 31.86 18.15 26.68
CA TYR A 65 30.58 18.85 26.77
C TYR A 65 30.32 19.69 25.49
N LEU A 66 31.33 20.50 25.11
CA LEU A 66 31.20 21.38 23.94
C LEU A 66 31.12 20.65 22.59
N THR A 67 31.45 19.38 22.53
CA THR A 67 31.30 18.48 21.38
C THR A 67 30.03 17.62 21.42
N GLY A 68 29.07 17.95 22.31
CA GLY A 68 27.79 17.26 22.43
C GLY A 68 27.85 15.90 23.14
N GLN A 69 28.95 15.60 23.83
CA GLN A 69 29.15 14.36 24.56
C GLN A 69 28.89 14.54 26.05
N ALA A 70 27.72 15.12 26.43
CA ALA A 70 27.34 15.47 27.77
C ALA A 70 27.41 14.27 28.74
N ALA A 71 26.97 13.09 28.32
CA ALA A 71 27.03 11.87 29.14
C ALA A 71 28.46 11.43 29.47
N ALA A 72 29.40 11.57 28.52
CA ALA A 72 30.83 11.28 28.76
C ALA A 72 31.54 12.38 29.56
N SER A 73 31.13 13.63 29.38
CA SER A 73 31.66 14.81 30.07
C SER A 73 31.42 14.75 31.59
N ARG A 74 30.23 14.32 32.01
CA ARG A 74 29.80 14.32 33.43
C ARG A 74 30.78 13.61 34.39
N PRO A 75 31.10 12.32 34.21
CA PRO A 75 32.01 11.63 35.16
C PRO A 75 33.42 12.24 35.17
N VAL A 76 33.86 12.85 34.08
CA VAL A 76 35.15 13.53 34.00
C VAL A 76 35.11 14.86 34.78
N LEU A 77 34.02 15.61 34.66
CA LEU A 77 33.81 16.84 35.43
C LEU A 77 33.64 16.58 36.91
N GLU A 78 33.00 15.48 37.32
CA GLU A 78 32.92 15.06 38.73
C GLU A 78 34.30 14.76 39.29
N GLN A 79 35.16 14.05 38.57
CA GLN A 79 36.57 13.83 38.94
C GLN A 79 37.35 15.15 38.99
N ALA A 80 37.11 16.03 37.99
CA ALA A 80 37.74 17.35 37.96
C ALA A 80 37.36 18.22 39.19
N LEU A 81 36.12 18.07 39.70
CA LEU A 81 35.65 18.80 40.86
C LEU A 81 36.47 18.49 42.15
N GLU A 82 36.94 17.25 42.28
CA GLU A 82 37.79 16.82 43.39
C GLU A 82 39.24 17.28 43.21
N ALA A 83 39.73 17.23 42.00
CA ALA A 83 41.14 17.47 41.65
C ALA A 83 41.48 18.94 41.32
N ASN A 84 40.49 19.82 41.04
CA ASN A 84 40.70 21.21 40.64
C ASN A 84 39.89 22.22 41.41
N PRO A 85 40.30 22.59 42.64
CA PRO A 85 39.58 23.54 43.46
C PRO A 85 39.51 24.98 42.88
N ARG A 86 40.42 25.35 41.96
CA ARG A 86 40.47 26.70 41.41
C ARG A 86 39.36 26.98 40.38
N GLN A 87 38.88 25.97 39.71
CA GLN A 87 37.81 26.12 38.67
C GLN A 87 36.49 25.50 39.14
N ARG A 88 36.34 25.26 40.42
CA ARG A 88 35.18 24.59 41.02
C ARG A 88 33.84 25.20 40.59
N THR A 89 33.76 26.49 40.58
CA THR A 89 32.55 27.23 40.25
C THR A 89 32.12 26.99 38.80
N GLU A 90 33.09 27.01 37.87
CA GLU A 90 32.82 26.75 36.45
C GLU A 90 32.50 25.27 36.19
N ILE A 91 33.17 24.34 36.93
CA ILE A 91 32.81 22.91 36.86
C ILE A 91 31.37 22.69 37.28
N HIS A 92 30.87 23.34 38.34
CA HIS A 92 29.47 23.24 38.75
C HIS A 92 28.52 23.77 37.68
N ARG A 93 28.87 24.88 36.97
CA ARG A 93 28.10 25.39 35.87
C ARG A 93 27.98 24.39 34.73
N LEU A 94 29.10 23.75 34.37
CA LEU A 94 29.16 22.74 33.32
C LEU A 94 28.43 21.46 33.70
N LEU A 95 28.55 21.01 34.98
CA LEU A 95 27.79 19.87 35.46
C LEU A 95 26.27 20.13 35.41
N ALA A 96 25.83 21.32 35.83
CA ALA A 96 24.43 21.70 35.72
C ALA A 96 23.94 21.61 34.28
N ALA A 97 24.76 22.05 33.28
CA ALA A 97 24.43 21.94 31.87
C ALA A 97 24.43 20.48 31.38
N ALA A 98 25.43 19.68 31.75
CA ALA A 98 25.53 18.27 31.35
C ALA A 98 24.40 17.41 31.92
N TYR A 99 23.91 17.68 33.10
CA TYR A 99 22.73 17.00 33.67
C TYR A 99 21.43 17.35 32.96
N LEU A 100 21.33 18.50 32.29
CA LEU A 100 20.18 18.88 31.45
C LEU A 100 20.15 18.17 30.08
N GLU A 101 21.35 17.88 29.58
CA GLU A 101 21.51 17.25 28.24
C GLU A 101 21.65 15.72 28.32
N ASP A 102 21.46 15.11 29.47
CA ASP A 102 21.46 13.64 29.64
C ASP A 102 20.26 13.02 28.89
N ALA A 103 20.38 11.77 28.49
CA ALA A 103 19.30 11.02 27.84
C ALA A 103 18.00 11.00 28.68
N VAL A 104 18.16 11.00 30.02
CA VAL A 104 17.08 11.27 30.98
C VAL A 104 17.55 12.45 31.84
N PRO A 105 17.07 13.69 31.54
CA PRO A 105 17.53 14.89 32.26
C PRO A 105 17.31 14.81 33.77
N LYS A 106 18.34 15.20 34.54
CA LYS A 106 18.32 15.20 36.01
C LYS A 106 18.20 16.63 36.52
N PHE A 107 17.00 17.16 36.50
CA PHE A 107 16.72 18.57 36.80
C PHE A 107 17.06 18.98 38.25
N LEU A 108 16.90 18.08 39.22
CA LEU A 108 17.19 18.38 40.62
C LEU A 108 18.70 18.51 40.84
N GLU A 109 19.49 17.57 40.33
CA GLU A 109 20.94 17.60 40.36
C GLU A 109 21.49 18.83 39.63
N ALA A 110 20.92 19.16 38.45
CA ALA A 110 21.26 20.36 37.75
C ALA A 110 21.00 21.64 38.57
N LEU A 111 19.88 21.65 39.31
CA LEU A 111 19.52 22.79 40.17
C LEU A 111 20.48 22.96 41.36
N GLU A 112 20.92 21.84 41.96
CA GLU A 112 21.90 21.85 43.04
C GLU A 112 23.26 22.41 42.59
N HIS A 113 23.78 21.89 41.45
CA HIS A 113 25.03 22.39 40.91
C HIS A 113 24.92 23.86 40.48
N ASN A 114 23.84 24.29 39.88
CA ASN A 114 23.62 25.69 39.57
C ASN A 114 23.52 26.57 40.82
N ALA A 115 22.94 26.08 41.93
CA ALA A 115 22.88 26.83 43.19
C ALA A 115 24.27 27.04 43.79
N ILE A 116 25.15 26.03 43.71
CA ILE A 116 26.55 26.14 44.17
C ILE A 116 27.33 27.14 43.31
N HIS A 117 27.14 27.09 41.98
CA HIS A 117 27.73 28.07 41.06
C HIS A 117 27.34 29.50 41.43
N LEU A 118 26.06 29.78 41.61
CA LEU A 118 25.53 31.11 41.93
C LEU A 118 25.84 31.61 43.32
N ALA A 119 26.26 30.73 44.22
CA ALA A 119 26.66 31.09 45.60
C ALA A 119 28.08 31.66 45.66
N ASP A 120 28.88 31.59 44.60
CA ASP A 120 30.24 32.14 44.59
C ASP A 120 30.23 33.66 44.50
N PRO A 121 30.73 34.39 45.52
CA PRO A 121 30.72 35.85 45.53
C PRO A 121 31.74 36.46 44.54
N THR A 122 32.63 35.68 43.97
CA THR A 122 33.67 36.15 43.03
C THR A 122 33.22 36.16 41.57
N LEU A 123 32.00 35.73 41.30
CA LEU A 123 31.44 35.74 39.94
C LEU A 123 31.37 37.15 39.37
N SER A 124 31.73 37.28 38.07
CA SER A 124 31.44 38.49 37.34
C SER A 124 29.93 38.67 37.16
N SER A 125 29.49 39.91 36.96
CA SER A 125 28.07 40.21 36.68
C SER A 125 27.57 39.42 35.48
N GLU A 126 28.39 39.22 34.45
CA GLU A 126 28.04 38.43 33.26
C GLU A 126 27.85 36.95 33.56
N ALA A 127 28.79 36.34 34.33
CA ALA A 127 28.72 34.94 34.76
C ALA A 127 27.47 34.72 35.68
N THR A 128 27.18 35.67 36.54
CA THR A 128 25.97 35.65 37.41
C THR A 128 24.70 35.68 36.54
N HIS A 129 24.58 36.57 35.57
CA HIS A 129 23.42 36.63 34.67
C HIS A 129 23.29 35.36 33.82
N GLN A 130 24.39 34.77 33.38
CA GLN A 130 24.38 33.49 32.65
C GLN A 130 23.90 32.33 33.56
N GLY A 131 24.40 32.27 34.81
CA GLY A 131 23.93 31.30 35.79
C GLY A 131 22.45 31.44 36.17
N LEU A 132 21.94 32.69 36.25
CA LEU A 132 20.52 32.97 36.47
C LEU A 132 19.66 32.51 35.28
N LEU A 133 20.12 32.72 34.05
CA LEU A 133 19.43 32.24 32.86
C LEU A 133 19.35 30.71 32.82
N GLN A 134 20.46 30.03 33.17
CA GLN A 134 20.50 28.57 33.29
C GLN A 134 19.53 28.08 34.40
N ARG A 135 19.51 28.79 35.58
CA ARG A 135 18.56 28.48 36.65
C ARG A 135 17.11 28.61 36.19
N ALA A 136 16.80 29.65 35.43
CA ALA A 136 15.47 29.85 34.88
C ALA A 136 15.07 28.72 33.94
N GLU A 137 15.98 28.23 33.10
CA GLU A 137 15.72 27.07 32.20
C GLU A 137 15.42 25.80 33.05
N ILE A 138 16.22 25.50 34.08
CA ILE A 138 16.00 24.34 34.96
C ILE A 138 14.64 24.44 35.66
N LEU A 139 14.32 25.60 36.21
CA LEU A 139 13.05 25.83 36.90
C LEU A 139 11.82 25.71 35.98
N LEU A 140 11.96 26.15 34.75
CA LEU A 140 10.91 25.99 33.73
C LEU A 140 10.67 24.50 33.42
N GLN A 141 11.73 23.72 33.25
CA GLN A 141 11.62 22.28 33.02
C GLN A 141 11.02 21.52 34.22
N LEU A 142 11.22 22.02 35.42
CA LEU A 142 10.57 21.52 36.64
C LEU A 142 9.12 21.98 36.82
N GLY A 143 8.59 22.81 35.90
CA GLY A 143 7.26 23.38 35.99
C GLY A 143 7.10 24.46 37.08
N LYS A 144 8.21 24.96 37.61
CA LYS A 144 8.23 25.99 38.66
C LYS A 144 8.21 27.39 38.07
N THR A 145 7.13 27.72 37.37
CA THR A 145 7.00 28.97 36.58
C THR A 145 7.17 30.23 37.41
N SER A 146 6.62 30.28 38.65
CA SER A 146 6.75 31.44 39.55
C SER A 146 8.19 31.68 40.00
N GLU A 147 8.93 30.62 40.37
CA GLU A 147 10.34 30.71 40.73
C GLU A 147 11.21 31.09 39.52
N CYS A 148 10.86 30.58 38.33
CA CYS A 148 11.50 30.93 37.08
C CYS A 148 11.36 32.44 36.80
N GLN A 149 10.13 32.99 36.90
CA GLN A 149 9.86 34.41 36.69
C GLN A 149 10.66 35.28 37.68
N ALA A 150 10.64 34.95 38.98
CA ALA A 150 11.40 35.66 40.02
C ALA A 150 12.94 35.59 39.79
N THR A 151 13.42 34.54 39.12
CA THR A 151 14.83 34.43 38.74
C THR A 151 15.15 35.32 37.55
N LEU A 152 14.28 35.37 36.54
CA LEU A 152 14.45 36.23 35.37
C LEU A 152 14.36 37.72 35.70
N ASP A 153 13.62 38.12 36.74
CA ASP A 153 13.50 39.54 37.18
C ASP A 153 14.80 40.07 37.79
N LYS A 154 15.73 39.20 38.16
CA LYS A 154 17.07 39.57 38.64
C LYS A 154 18.06 39.93 37.52
N ILE A 155 17.69 39.72 36.26
CA ILE A 155 18.51 40.04 35.07
C ILE A 155 18.16 41.46 34.59
N PRO A 156 19.05 42.44 34.76
CA PRO A 156 18.73 43.81 34.44
C PRO A 156 18.72 44.09 32.93
N PRO A 157 18.06 45.18 32.49
CA PRO A 157 17.90 45.48 31.05
C PRO A 157 19.19 45.71 30.26
N GLU A 158 20.28 46.09 30.93
CA GLU A 158 21.62 46.34 30.39
C GLU A 158 22.48 45.05 30.28
N ALA A 159 22.01 43.94 30.82
CA ALA A 159 22.73 42.69 30.76
C ALA A 159 22.79 42.14 29.30
N LEU A 160 23.90 41.58 28.89
CA LEU A 160 24.06 40.95 27.58
C LEU A 160 22.99 39.84 27.34
N ASN A 161 22.61 39.14 28.40
CA ASN A 161 21.62 38.07 28.34
C ASN A 161 20.16 38.51 28.52
N HIS A 162 19.90 39.84 28.57
CA HIS A 162 18.56 40.36 28.80
C HIS A 162 17.57 39.97 27.73
N VAL A 163 18.00 39.97 26.44
CA VAL A 163 17.13 39.53 25.31
C VAL A 163 16.73 38.06 25.44
N ALA A 164 17.66 37.22 25.85
CA ALA A 164 17.38 35.80 26.11
C ALA A 164 16.41 35.62 27.32
N ALA A 165 16.53 36.47 28.35
CA ALA A 165 15.61 36.48 29.49
C ALA A 165 14.19 36.90 29.06
N ILE A 166 14.05 37.86 28.13
CA ILE A 166 12.74 38.22 27.55
C ILE A 166 12.11 37.03 26.82
N VAL A 167 12.87 36.32 26.01
CA VAL A 167 12.36 35.12 25.31
C VAL A 167 11.95 34.02 26.30
N MET A 168 12.72 33.84 27.37
CA MET A 168 12.39 32.89 28.42
C MET A 168 11.09 33.28 29.17
N ARG A 169 10.87 34.58 29.45
CA ARG A 169 9.57 35.06 29.96
C ARG A 169 8.42 34.71 29.02
N GLY A 170 8.64 34.85 27.72
CA GLY A 170 7.65 34.39 26.72
C GLY A 170 7.34 32.89 26.83
N ARG A 171 8.36 32.04 27.04
CA ARG A 171 8.15 30.59 27.28
C ARG A 171 7.36 30.31 28.56
N VAL A 172 7.67 31.00 29.66
CA VAL A 172 6.88 30.90 30.92
C VAL A 172 5.39 31.18 30.64
N LEU A 173 5.08 32.24 29.91
CA LEU A 173 3.69 32.56 29.54
C LEU A 173 3.03 31.48 28.69
N ILE A 174 3.77 30.83 27.77
CA ILE A 174 3.26 29.71 26.97
C ILE A 174 2.95 28.49 27.86
N ASP A 175 3.85 28.13 28.78
CA ASP A 175 3.66 26.97 29.66
C ASP A 175 2.50 27.21 30.63
N GLU A 176 2.36 28.41 31.15
CA GLU A 176 1.20 28.80 31.97
C GLU A 176 -0.12 28.78 31.15
N ALA A 177 -0.08 29.21 29.90
CA ALA A 177 -1.24 29.16 29.01
C ALA A 177 -1.65 27.71 28.71
N ARG A 178 -0.66 26.83 28.45
CA ARG A 178 -0.90 25.38 28.24
C ARG A 178 -1.48 24.73 29.48
N ALA A 179 -0.97 25.06 30.66
CA ALA A 179 -1.49 24.54 31.92
C ALA A 179 -2.96 24.93 32.14
N LEU A 180 -3.36 26.13 31.73
CA LEU A 180 -4.75 26.61 31.77
C LEU A 180 -5.61 25.93 30.68
N LYS A 181 -5.13 25.87 29.42
CA LYS A 181 -5.88 25.32 28.28
C LYS A 181 -6.12 23.81 28.42
N TYR A 182 -5.12 23.05 28.89
CA TYR A 182 -5.12 21.58 28.92
C TYR A 182 -5.20 20.97 30.33
N GLY A 183 -5.45 21.79 31.36
CA GLY A 183 -5.63 21.33 32.73
C GLY A 183 -6.81 20.35 32.85
N ARG A 184 -6.70 19.34 33.74
CA ARG A 184 -7.74 18.30 33.92
C ARG A 184 -9.15 18.83 34.21
N LYS A 185 -9.28 20.07 34.69
CA LYS A 185 -10.54 20.74 35.05
C LYS A 185 -10.63 22.12 34.38
N ALA A 186 -10.02 22.29 33.20
CA ALA A 186 -10.03 23.56 32.50
C ALA A 186 -11.46 24.02 32.21
N THR A 187 -11.79 25.24 32.68
CA THR A 187 -13.06 25.93 32.42
C THR A 187 -12.94 26.80 31.18
N GLU A 188 -14.08 27.29 30.66
CA GLU A 188 -14.05 28.29 29.57
C GLU A 188 -13.34 29.57 29.97
N GLU A 189 -13.42 29.97 31.23
CA GLU A 189 -12.68 31.10 31.75
C GLU A 189 -11.15 30.85 31.74
N ASP A 190 -10.72 29.62 32.06
CA ASP A 190 -9.30 29.24 31.96
C ASP A 190 -8.80 29.26 30.52
N LYS A 191 -9.61 28.84 29.57
CA LYS A 191 -9.28 28.93 28.15
C LYS A 191 -9.13 30.37 27.67
N LEU A 192 -10.03 31.29 28.13
CA LEU A 192 -9.91 32.72 27.82
C LEU A 192 -8.63 33.33 28.42
N LYS A 193 -8.28 32.99 29.66
CA LYS A 193 -7.03 33.42 30.30
C LYS A 193 -5.81 32.82 29.56
N ALA A 194 -5.90 31.60 29.02
CA ALA A 194 -4.85 31.01 28.21
C ALA A 194 -4.62 31.83 26.91
N VAL A 195 -5.69 32.24 26.23
CA VAL A 195 -5.61 33.12 25.05
C VAL A 195 -4.89 34.43 25.37
N GLU A 196 -5.25 35.10 26.50
CA GLU A 196 -4.58 36.33 26.93
C GLU A 196 -3.08 36.11 27.15
N LYS A 197 -2.70 34.97 27.78
CA LYS A 197 -1.30 34.64 28.01
C LYS A 197 -0.54 34.35 26.71
N TYR A 198 -1.13 33.65 25.74
CA TYR A 198 -0.49 33.44 24.43
C TYR A 198 -0.27 34.78 23.70
N LEU A 199 -1.25 35.69 23.72
CA LEU A 199 -1.09 37.03 23.14
C LEU A 199 -0.01 37.86 23.86
N ALA A 200 0.08 37.74 25.20
CA ALA A 200 1.15 38.37 25.99
C ALA A 200 2.52 37.78 25.64
N ALA A 201 2.61 36.47 25.44
CA ALA A 201 3.84 35.81 25.01
C ALA A 201 4.31 36.30 23.63
N ILE A 202 3.39 36.40 22.67
CA ILE A 202 3.69 36.95 21.32
C ILE A 202 4.21 38.39 21.44
N LYS A 203 3.55 39.23 22.24
CA LYS A 203 3.98 40.62 22.46
C LYS A 203 5.39 40.67 23.07
N THR A 204 5.65 39.85 24.08
CA THR A 204 6.94 39.76 24.77
C THR A 204 8.06 39.33 23.81
N MET A 205 7.82 38.34 23.00
CA MET A 205 8.81 37.83 22.03
C MET A 205 9.06 38.84 20.89
N ARG A 206 8.03 39.56 20.43
CA ARG A 206 8.20 40.63 19.44
C ARG A 206 9.07 41.79 19.98
N LEU A 207 9.01 42.09 21.28
CA LEU A 207 9.93 43.04 21.91
C LEU A 207 11.38 42.58 21.85
N ALA A 208 11.62 41.26 22.03
CA ALA A 208 12.96 40.69 21.89
C ALA A 208 13.47 40.78 20.43
N LEU A 209 12.60 40.51 19.44
CA LEU A 209 12.96 40.57 18.03
C LEU A 209 13.24 41.99 17.52
N GLY A 210 12.73 43.04 18.18
CA GLY A 210 12.99 44.44 17.87
C GLY A 210 14.30 45.02 18.42
N ARG A 211 15.16 44.21 19.06
CA ARG A 211 16.45 44.65 19.62
C ARG A 211 17.59 44.48 18.63
N ASP A 212 18.44 45.51 18.49
CA ASP A 212 19.58 45.53 17.55
C ASP A 212 20.67 44.50 17.93
N THR A 213 20.74 44.07 19.19
CA THR A 213 21.71 43.12 19.73
C THR A 213 21.21 41.67 19.72
N LEU A 214 20.28 41.34 18.84
CA LEU A 214 19.67 40.03 18.80
C LEU A 214 20.63 38.93 18.25
N ALA A 215 21.05 38.01 19.11
CA ALA A 215 21.79 36.81 18.67
C ALA A 215 20.87 35.90 17.83
N ALA A 216 21.40 35.32 16.74
CA ALA A 216 20.63 34.48 15.82
C ALA A 216 19.89 33.34 16.53
N GLN A 217 20.53 32.68 17.52
CA GLN A 217 19.95 31.59 18.33
C GLN A 217 18.74 32.05 19.17
N VAL A 218 18.75 33.29 19.67
CA VAL A 218 17.63 33.84 20.45
C VAL A 218 16.49 34.24 19.51
N GLY A 219 16.85 34.78 18.35
CA GLY A 219 15.89 35.16 17.30
C GLY A 219 15.15 33.95 16.71
N SER A 220 15.84 32.84 16.45
CA SER A 220 15.22 31.61 15.95
C SER A 220 14.17 31.08 16.94
N LYS A 221 14.54 30.96 18.23
CA LYS A 221 13.63 30.53 19.30
C LYS A 221 12.39 31.43 19.40
N ALA A 222 12.59 32.76 19.43
CA ALA A 222 11.49 33.70 19.54
C ALA A 222 10.52 33.57 18.33
N THR A 223 11.05 33.52 17.12
CA THR A 223 10.23 33.44 15.89
C THR A 223 9.44 32.14 15.82
N TYR A 224 10.08 31.02 16.15
CA TYR A 224 9.43 29.70 16.21
C TYR A 224 8.31 29.67 17.26
N LEU A 225 8.58 30.15 18.48
CA LEU A 225 7.62 30.15 19.59
C LEU A 225 6.41 31.08 19.32
N ILE A 226 6.59 32.19 18.57
CA ILE A 226 5.47 33.00 18.09
C ILE A 226 4.57 32.16 17.17
N GLY A 227 5.17 31.35 16.28
CA GLY A 227 4.42 30.40 15.44
C GLY A 227 3.64 29.39 16.26
N VAL A 228 4.27 28.82 17.30
CA VAL A 228 3.59 27.91 18.24
C VAL A 228 2.43 28.59 18.97
N CYS A 229 2.58 29.86 19.39
CA CYS A 229 1.47 30.61 20.01
C CYS A 229 0.28 30.78 19.04
N PHE A 230 0.53 31.10 17.77
CA PHE A 230 -0.53 31.22 16.79
C PHE A 230 -1.23 29.88 16.53
N LEU A 231 -0.48 28.79 16.48
CA LEU A 231 -1.04 27.45 16.37
C LEU A 231 -1.95 27.11 17.57
N GLU A 232 -1.53 27.45 18.79
CA GLU A 232 -2.34 27.27 19.99
C GLU A 232 -3.58 28.19 20.06
N LEU A 233 -3.59 29.27 19.29
CA LEU A 233 -4.71 30.19 19.12
C LEU A 233 -5.62 29.82 17.93
N ASP A 234 -5.38 28.68 17.29
CA ASP A 234 -6.09 28.18 16.11
C ASP A 234 -6.01 29.17 14.91
N ASP A 235 -4.96 30.02 14.87
CA ASP A 235 -4.65 30.89 13.72
C ASP A 235 -3.58 30.25 12.83
N ASP A 236 -4.00 29.22 12.08
CA ASP A 236 -3.13 28.46 11.20
C ASP A 236 -2.39 29.30 10.17
N ARG A 237 -3.03 30.38 9.69
CA ARG A 237 -2.42 31.27 8.71
C ARG A 237 -1.25 32.06 9.29
N ALA A 238 -1.44 32.66 10.46
CA ALA A 238 -0.38 33.39 11.13
C ALA A 238 0.72 32.46 11.64
N ALA A 239 0.36 31.26 12.10
CA ALA A 239 1.31 30.20 12.49
C ALA A 239 2.21 29.82 11.31
N LEU A 240 1.62 29.52 10.16
CA LEU A 240 2.33 29.14 8.94
C LEU A 240 3.30 30.25 8.48
N ASP A 241 2.86 31.50 8.48
CA ASP A 241 3.72 32.64 8.12
C ASP A 241 4.92 32.79 9.07
N GLN A 242 4.75 32.52 10.36
CA GLN A 242 5.85 32.56 11.33
C GLN A 242 6.79 31.37 11.17
N PHE A 243 6.27 30.17 10.95
CA PHE A 243 7.13 29.00 10.69
C PHE A 243 7.92 29.15 9.39
N ARG A 244 7.33 29.70 8.31
CA ARG A 244 8.06 30.04 7.09
C ARG A 244 9.18 31.05 7.35
N ARG A 245 8.91 32.11 8.14
CA ARG A 245 9.94 33.09 8.54
C ARG A 245 11.05 32.44 9.36
N THR A 246 10.72 31.50 10.25
CA THR A 246 11.73 30.76 11.03
C THR A 246 12.62 29.95 10.12
N ARG A 247 12.05 29.17 9.21
CA ARG A 247 12.77 28.38 8.20
C ARG A 247 13.69 29.26 7.34
N ASP A 248 13.16 30.34 6.77
CA ASP A 248 13.86 31.14 5.78
C ASP A 248 14.98 31.97 6.38
N LYS A 249 14.78 32.45 7.60
CA LYS A 249 15.74 33.34 8.26
C LYS A 249 16.81 32.61 9.07
N TYR A 250 16.49 31.44 9.62
CA TYR A 250 17.35 30.72 10.57
C TYR A 250 17.70 29.32 10.11
N VAL A 251 18.23 29.22 8.88
CA VAL A 251 18.61 27.94 8.26
C VAL A 251 19.55 27.14 9.16
N ALA A 252 19.43 25.83 9.18
CA ALA A 252 20.24 24.88 9.97
C ALA A 252 20.12 25.04 11.49
N THR A 253 19.03 25.61 12.00
CA THR A 253 18.73 25.59 13.44
C THR A 253 17.72 24.52 13.80
N PRO A 254 17.70 24.04 15.08
CA PRO A 254 16.66 23.13 15.55
C PRO A 254 15.23 23.68 15.35
N GLU A 255 15.08 25.00 15.49
CA GLU A 255 13.80 25.69 15.27
C GLU A 255 13.36 25.65 13.80
N ALA A 256 14.31 25.74 12.86
CA ALA A 256 13.99 25.67 11.42
C ALA A 256 13.50 24.26 11.02
N LEU A 257 14.14 23.20 11.53
CA LEU A 257 13.71 21.82 11.34
C LEU A 257 12.29 21.61 11.90
N ALA A 258 12.05 22.03 13.15
CA ALA A 258 10.74 21.94 13.77
C ALA A 258 9.69 22.78 13.03
N ALA A 259 10.07 23.95 12.50
CA ALA A 259 9.19 24.79 11.69
C ALA A 259 8.80 24.12 10.37
N ASP A 260 9.73 23.48 9.65
CA ASP A 260 9.41 22.71 8.44
C ASP A 260 8.41 21.60 8.73
N PHE A 261 8.61 20.85 9.82
CA PHE A 261 7.64 19.83 10.24
C PHE A 261 6.25 20.43 10.51
N ARG A 262 6.15 21.56 11.23
CA ARG A 262 4.87 22.26 11.49
C ARG A 262 4.25 22.82 10.21
N ILE A 263 5.04 23.32 9.27
CA ILE A 263 4.55 23.75 7.94
C ILE A 263 3.87 22.57 7.23
N ALA A 264 4.51 21.41 7.23
CA ALA A 264 3.95 20.21 6.60
C ALA A 264 2.62 19.78 7.24
N GLU A 265 2.57 19.75 8.58
CA GLU A 265 1.36 19.40 9.34
C GLU A 265 0.19 20.37 9.11
N LEU A 266 0.47 21.67 8.86
CA LEU A 266 -0.54 22.67 8.53
C LEU A 266 -0.94 22.69 7.04
N ALA A 267 -0.02 22.35 6.15
CA ALA A 267 -0.27 22.33 4.71
C ALA A 267 -1.14 21.14 4.29
N ARG A 268 -0.88 19.95 4.87
CA ARG A 268 -1.57 18.70 4.56
C ARG A 268 -3.10 18.79 4.68
N PRO A 269 -3.70 19.21 5.81
CA PRO A 269 -5.15 19.31 5.94
C PRO A 269 -5.78 20.33 5.00
N SER A 270 -4.96 21.27 4.50
CA SER A 270 -5.39 22.31 3.56
C SER A 270 -5.30 21.89 2.09
N GLY A 271 -4.95 20.61 1.79
CA GLY A 271 -4.78 20.09 0.43
C GLY A 271 -3.57 20.70 -0.32
N ARG A 272 -2.57 21.21 0.40
CA ARG A 272 -1.33 21.74 -0.19
C ARG A 272 -0.22 20.70 -0.12
N ASP A 273 -0.43 19.59 -0.83
CA ASP A 273 0.36 18.38 -0.69
C ASP A 273 1.81 18.56 -1.16
N GLU A 274 2.04 19.30 -2.24
CA GLU A 274 3.40 19.64 -2.71
C GLU A 274 4.19 20.43 -1.65
N GLU A 275 3.55 21.40 -0.98
CA GLU A 275 4.18 22.15 0.10
C GLU A 275 4.46 21.26 1.32
N ALA A 276 3.51 20.37 1.66
CA ALA A 276 3.67 19.43 2.77
C ALA A 276 4.83 18.47 2.51
N LEU A 277 4.89 17.82 1.35
CA LEU A 277 5.97 16.91 0.96
C LEU A 277 7.34 17.62 0.95
N ALA A 278 7.41 18.81 0.38
CA ALA A 278 8.64 19.58 0.35
C ALA A 278 9.11 19.97 1.76
N ALA A 279 8.18 20.30 2.66
CA ALA A 279 8.49 20.64 4.04
C ALA A 279 8.92 19.41 4.87
N TYR A 280 8.25 18.26 4.72
CA TYR A 280 8.70 16.99 5.28
C TYR A 280 10.10 16.61 4.78
N GLY A 281 10.36 16.76 3.47
CA GLY A 281 11.66 16.48 2.87
C GLY A 281 12.79 17.29 3.54
N ARG A 282 12.61 18.61 3.68
CA ARG A 282 13.60 19.48 4.35
C ARG A 282 13.80 19.13 5.83
N ALA A 283 12.69 18.85 6.54
CA ALA A 283 12.78 18.44 7.95
C ALA A 283 13.61 17.16 8.10
N LEU A 284 13.39 16.17 7.22
CA LEU A 284 14.11 14.89 7.25
C LEU A 284 15.57 15.00 6.80
N GLU A 285 15.88 15.84 5.83
CA GLU A 285 17.27 16.14 5.46
C GLU A 285 18.04 16.76 6.62
N ALA A 286 17.40 17.61 7.41
CA ALA A 286 18.01 18.27 8.56
C ALA A 286 18.20 17.34 9.78
N VAL A 287 17.57 16.15 9.83
CA VAL A 287 17.76 15.16 10.90
C VAL A 287 19.20 14.63 10.94
N GLY A 288 19.80 14.39 9.80
CA GLY A 288 21.16 13.83 9.69
C GLY A 288 21.25 12.42 10.30
N ASP A 289 22.18 12.25 11.25
CA ASP A 289 22.34 10.95 11.96
C ASP A 289 21.32 10.79 13.08
N VAL A 290 20.41 9.83 12.91
CA VAL A 290 19.35 9.53 13.88
C VAL A 290 19.89 9.21 15.27
N ALA A 291 21.06 8.55 15.38
CA ALA A 291 21.66 8.20 16.65
C ALA A 291 22.14 9.44 17.45
N ARG A 292 22.37 10.55 16.75
CA ARG A 292 22.80 11.82 17.33
C ARG A 292 21.71 12.90 17.30
N TYR A 293 20.51 12.54 16.85
CA TYR A 293 19.42 13.50 16.76
C TYR A 293 19.02 14.02 18.13
N SER A 294 19.13 15.32 18.30
CA SER A 294 18.65 16.03 19.49
C SER A 294 18.04 17.35 19.06
N ASN A 295 16.74 17.49 19.25
CA ASN A 295 16.00 18.71 18.95
C ASN A 295 15.04 19.00 20.13
N PRO A 296 15.16 20.15 20.80
CA PRO A 296 14.33 20.48 21.96
C PRO A 296 12.87 20.79 21.61
N TRP A 297 12.54 20.97 20.31
CA TRP A 297 11.23 21.38 19.83
C TRP A 297 10.46 20.26 19.12
N LEU A 298 11.14 19.22 18.70
CA LEU A 298 10.57 18.10 17.97
C LEU A 298 11.34 16.84 18.31
N SER A 299 10.75 15.95 19.09
CA SER A 299 11.37 14.66 19.39
C SER A 299 11.36 13.75 18.15
N LEU A 300 12.28 12.77 18.11
CA LEU A 300 12.33 11.79 17.02
C LEU A 300 11.01 10.97 16.93
N ASP A 301 10.42 10.66 18.08
CA ASP A 301 9.18 9.90 18.13
C ASP A 301 7.99 10.73 17.63
N GLU A 302 7.94 12.04 17.95
CA GLU A 302 6.94 12.94 17.41
C GLU A 302 7.08 13.10 15.89
N LEU A 303 8.30 13.24 15.39
CA LEU A 303 8.58 13.29 13.95
C LEU A 303 8.12 12.00 13.25
N ARG A 304 8.48 10.83 13.79
CA ARG A 304 8.07 9.53 13.26
C ARG A 304 6.56 9.35 13.27
N SER A 305 5.92 9.70 14.37
CA SER A 305 4.46 9.62 14.50
C SER A 305 3.74 10.53 13.50
N GLY A 306 4.21 11.76 13.33
CA GLY A 306 3.67 12.68 12.34
C GLY A 306 3.84 12.18 10.90
N MET A 307 5.00 11.60 10.58
CA MET A 307 5.24 11.02 9.26
C MET A 307 4.32 9.82 8.97
N LEU A 308 4.09 8.94 9.97
CA LEU A 308 3.14 7.84 9.83
C LEU A 308 1.69 8.34 9.72
N SER A 309 1.30 9.34 10.50
CA SER A 309 -0.02 9.98 10.40
C SER A 309 -0.24 10.61 9.03
N ALA A 310 0.79 11.24 8.45
CA ALA A 310 0.72 11.76 7.08
C ALA A 310 0.55 10.65 6.05
N TYR A 311 1.31 9.56 6.17
CA TYR A 311 1.17 8.38 5.32
C TYR A 311 -0.25 7.78 5.41
N GLU A 312 -0.77 7.60 6.62
CA GLU A 312 -2.13 7.08 6.84
C GLU A 312 -3.20 7.98 6.23
N HIS A 313 -3.05 9.29 6.37
CA HIS A 313 -3.96 10.25 5.75
C HIS A 313 -4.03 10.09 4.22
N TYR A 314 -2.88 10.05 3.53
CA TYR A 314 -2.84 9.87 2.08
C TYR A 314 -3.30 8.48 1.63
N ARG A 315 -3.03 7.45 2.43
CA ARG A 315 -3.55 6.10 2.21
C ARG A 315 -5.09 6.07 2.28
N ASP A 316 -5.66 6.67 3.32
CA ASP A 316 -7.10 6.65 3.58
C ASP A 316 -7.87 7.53 2.58
N THR A 317 -7.25 8.58 2.07
CA THR A 317 -7.78 9.39 0.95
C THR A 317 -7.50 8.79 -0.42
N GLN A 318 -6.85 7.63 -0.48
CA GLN A 318 -6.45 6.92 -1.72
C GLN A 318 -5.52 7.73 -2.63
N ASP A 319 -4.77 8.68 -2.09
CA ASP A 319 -3.71 9.35 -2.81
C ASP A 319 -2.39 8.54 -2.73
N PHE A 320 -2.40 7.39 -3.41
CA PHE A 320 -1.28 6.46 -3.41
C PHE A 320 0.02 7.02 -4.03
N PRO A 321 -0.02 7.87 -5.07
CA PRO A 321 1.19 8.53 -5.56
C PRO A 321 1.89 9.33 -4.47
N THR A 322 1.16 10.16 -3.72
CA THR A 322 1.70 10.97 -2.61
C THR A 322 2.21 10.09 -1.46
N CYS A 323 1.51 8.97 -1.13
CA CYS A 323 2.04 7.96 -0.21
C CYS A 323 3.42 7.47 -0.61
N LEU A 324 3.63 7.12 -1.89
CA LEU A 324 4.91 6.62 -2.39
C LEU A 324 6.00 7.69 -2.36
N GLU A 325 5.67 8.93 -2.65
CA GLU A 325 6.63 10.04 -2.54
C GLU A 325 7.03 10.25 -1.09
N LEU A 326 6.08 10.21 -0.15
CA LEU A 326 6.36 10.32 1.27
C LEU A 326 7.24 9.16 1.78
N THR A 327 6.95 7.92 1.36
CA THR A 327 7.78 6.76 1.76
C THR A 327 9.22 6.83 1.26
N ARG A 328 9.50 7.56 0.17
CA ARG A 328 10.90 7.80 -0.29
C ARG A 328 11.71 8.64 0.70
N LEU A 329 11.04 9.45 1.51
CA LEU A 329 11.68 10.28 2.55
C LEU A 329 11.95 9.51 3.84
N PHE A 330 11.27 8.38 4.08
CA PHE A 330 11.32 7.60 5.31
C PHE A 330 12.68 7.02 5.71
N PRO A 331 13.60 6.66 4.79
CA PRO A 331 14.90 6.09 5.18
C PRO A 331 15.72 6.95 6.13
N SER A 332 15.43 8.25 6.21
CA SER A 332 16.10 9.17 7.14
C SER A 332 15.75 8.89 8.61
N VAL A 333 14.57 8.33 8.91
CA VAL A 333 14.06 8.16 10.28
C VAL A 333 13.51 6.78 10.59
N PHE A 334 13.24 5.96 9.57
CA PHE A 334 12.75 4.59 9.69
C PHE A 334 13.78 3.58 9.16
N SER A 335 13.66 2.34 9.61
CA SER A 335 14.45 1.25 9.07
C SER A 335 14.11 1.01 7.59
N ARG A 336 15.11 0.57 6.84
CA ARG A 336 14.93 0.22 5.42
C ARG A 336 13.83 -0.82 5.21
N ALA A 337 13.71 -1.79 6.11
CA ALA A 337 12.67 -2.81 6.05
C ALA A 337 11.28 -2.19 6.19
N ARG A 338 11.07 -1.29 7.17
CA ARG A 338 9.77 -0.61 7.37
C ARG A 338 9.39 0.27 6.18
N THR A 339 10.34 0.98 5.61
CA THR A 339 10.13 1.82 4.42
C THR A 339 9.67 0.99 3.21
N ILE A 340 10.33 -0.14 2.95
CA ILE A 340 9.98 -1.03 1.85
C ILE A 340 8.61 -1.67 2.10
N GLU A 341 8.31 -2.08 3.32
CA GLU A 341 7.02 -2.63 3.73
C GLU A 341 5.86 -1.67 3.42
N LEU A 342 5.94 -0.42 3.88
CA LEU A 342 4.93 0.61 3.61
C LEU A 342 4.78 0.90 2.11
N SER A 343 5.88 0.88 1.36
CA SER A 343 5.83 1.03 -0.10
C SER A 343 5.14 -0.15 -0.79
N ALA A 344 5.40 -1.38 -0.33
CA ALA A 344 4.77 -2.58 -0.86
C ALA A 344 3.26 -2.60 -0.60
N GLU A 345 2.86 -2.29 0.65
CA GLU A 345 1.46 -2.14 1.06
C GLU A 345 0.74 -1.08 0.21
N THR A 346 1.40 0.06 -0.06
CA THR A 346 0.84 1.12 -0.91
C THR A 346 0.58 0.63 -2.33
N PHE A 347 1.53 -0.04 -2.97
CA PHE A 347 1.34 -0.61 -4.30
C PHE A 347 0.22 -1.65 -4.33
N GLN A 348 0.12 -2.49 -3.29
CA GLN A 348 -0.92 -3.51 -3.17
C GLN A 348 -2.31 -2.88 -3.06
N LEU A 349 -2.49 -1.92 -2.15
CA LEU A 349 -3.74 -1.21 -1.96
C LEU A 349 -4.16 -0.43 -3.22
N TRP A 350 -3.19 0.23 -3.87
CA TRP A 350 -3.45 0.95 -5.12
C TRP A 350 -3.92 0.00 -6.21
N GLY A 351 -3.22 -1.13 -6.38
CA GLY A 351 -3.59 -2.12 -7.37
C GLY A 351 -4.98 -2.69 -7.15
N ARG A 352 -5.32 -3.07 -5.92
CA ARG A 352 -6.66 -3.57 -5.55
C ARG A 352 -7.74 -2.51 -5.75
N SER A 353 -7.53 -1.28 -5.30
CA SER A 353 -8.47 -0.16 -5.51
C SER A 353 -8.79 0.07 -6.99
N LEU A 354 -7.79 -0.04 -7.87
CA LEU A 354 -8.01 0.07 -9.32
C LEU A 354 -8.83 -1.10 -9.89
N LEU A 355 -8.59 -2.33 -9.41
CA LEU A 355 -9.35 -3.50 -9.83
C LEU A 355 -10.80 -3.43 -9.35
N ASP A 356 -11.03 -3.01 -8.11
CA ASP A 356 -12.37 -2.81 -7.54
C ASP A 356 -13.15 -1.76 -8.33
N ARG A 357 -12.55 -0.64 -8.62
CA ARG A 357 -13.16 0.40 -9.46
C ARG A 357 -13.47 -0.08 -10.87
N ALA A 358 -12.63 -0.96 -11.42
CA ALA A 358 -12.85 -1.53 -12.74
C ALA A 358 -14.01 -2.54 -12.77
N ALA A 359 -14.40 -3.12 -11.63
CA ALA A 359 -15.49 -4.09 -11.56
C ALA A 359 -16.86 -3.48 -11.91
N ASP A 360 -17.07 -2.21 -11.58
CA ASP A 360 -18.33 -1.48 -11.77
C ASP A 360 -18.42 -0.75 -13.13
N LEU A 361 -17.38 -0.82 -13.96
CA LEU A 361 -17.29 -0.10 -15.22
C LEU A 361 -17.59 -0.99 -16.43
N ARG A 362 -17.93 -0.33 -17.56
CA ARG A 362 -18.03 -1.01 -18.84
C ARG A 362 -16.68 -1.56 -19.29
N GLU A 363 -16.68 -2.62 -20.05
CA GLU A 363 -15.46 -3.33 -20.47
C GLU A 363 -14.40 -2.41 -21.10
N SER A 364 -14.83 -1.46 -21.96
CA SER A 364 -13.93 -0.48 -22.59
C SER A 364 -13.19 0.41 -21.60
N ASP A 365 -13.87 0.78 -20.51
CA ASP A 365 -13.35 1.70 -19.48
C ASP A 365 -12.66 0.94 -18.35
N ALA A 366 -13.05 -0.32 -18.12
CA ALA A 366 -12.50 -1.22 -17.12
C ALA A 366 -11.09 -1.72 -17.48
N GLU A 367 -10.84 -2.05 -18.76
CA GLU A 367 -9.59 -2.68 -19.20
C GLU A 367 -8.33 -1.82 -18.92
N PRO A 368 -8.31 -0.50 -19.17
CA PRO A 368 -7.16 0.34 -18.77
C PRO A 368 -6.88 0.30 -17.25
N LEU A 369 -7.95 0.34 -16.42
CA LEU A 369 -7.82 0.30 -14.97
C LEU A 369 -7.34 -1.08 -14.49
N ARG A 370 -7.87 -2.17 -15.08
CA ARG A 370 -7.39 -3.54 -14.77
C ARG A 370 -5.92 -3.70 -15.11
N ARG A 371 -5.48 -3.19 -16.27
CA ARG A 371 -4.07 -3.25 -16.69
C ARG A 371 -3.17 -2.50 -15.72
N GLU A 372 -3.55 -1.29 -15.33
CA GLU A 372 -2.80 -0.49 -14.36
C GLU A 372 -2.83 -1.15 -12.97
N GLY A 373 -3.99 -1.60 -12.48
CA GLY A 373 -4.12 -2.30 -11.21
C GLY A 373 -3.22 -3.53 -11.12
N ARG A 374 -3.23 -4.38 -12.17
CA ARG A 374 -2.31 -5.52 -12.26
C ARG A 374 -0.85 -5.10 -12.29
N ALA A 375 -0.52 -3.99 -12.93
CA ALA A 375 0.84 -3.47 -12.96
C ALA A 375 1.29 -3.02 -11.55
N GLN A 376 0.43 -2.35 -10.77
CA GLN A 376 0.74 -1.96 -9.40
C GLN A 376 0.89 -3.18 -8.49
N LEU A 377 0.04 -4.20 -8.62
CA LEU A 377 0.17 -5.47 -7.88
C LEU A 377 1.50 -6.19 -8.19
N ARG A 378 1.94 -6.23 -9.45
CA ARG A 378 3.27 -6.77 -9.77
C ARG A 378 4.41 -5.94 -9.19
N ARG A 379 4.23 -4.61 -9.04
CA ARG A 379 5.20 -3.77 -8.32
C ARG A 379 5.20 -4.11 -6.83
N ALA A 380 4.02 -4.28 -6.21
CA ALA A 380 3.89 -4.74 -4.83
C ALA A 380 4.62 -6.06 -4.61
N GLY A 381 4.35 -7.08 -5.45
CA GLY A 381 5.00 -8.38 -5.38
C GLY A 381 6.53 -8.27 -5.42
N ARG A 382 7.07 -7.47 -6.33
CA ARG A 382 8.52 -7.21 -6.42
C ARG A 382 9.06 -6.52 -5.17
N THR A 383 8.30 -5.62 -4.59
CA THR A 383 8.72 -4.86 -3.40
C THR A 383 8.68 -5.74 -2.15
N PHE A 384 7.66 -6.60 -2.00
CA PHE A 384 7.62 -7.64 -0.96
C PHE A 384 8.77 -8.66 -1.12
N GLU A 385 9.13 -9.05 -2.34
CA GLU A 385 10.30 -9.91 -2.55
C GLU A 385 11.61 -9.23 -2.12
N GLN A 386 11.74 -7.91 -2.30
CA GLN A 386 12.89 -7.16 -1.77
C GLN A 386 12.87 -7.14 -0.24
N LEU A 387 11.70 -7.01 0.38
CA LEU A 387 11.52 -7.06 1.83
C LEU A 387 11.91 -8.44 2.37
N ALA A 388 11.43 -9.51 1.74
CA ALA A 388 11.79 -10.88 2.07
C ALA A 388 13.30 -11.10 2.06
N ARG A 389 14.01 -10.58 1.06
CA ARG A 389 15.48 -10.66 1.00
C ARG A 389 16.16 -9.98 2.18
N LEU A 390 15.64 -8.83 2.63
CA LEU A 390 16.16 -8.13 3.80
C LEU A 390 15.88 -8.86 5.11
N ARG A 391 14.70 -9.50 5.19
CA ARG A 391 14.24 -10.22 6.39
C ARG A 391 14.55 -11.74 6.35
N ARG A 392 15.42 -12.19 5.45
CA ARG A 392 15.68 -13.62 5.20
C ARG A 392 16.01 -14.43 6.45
N MET A 393 16.65 -13.80 7.44
CA MET A 393 17.04 -14.45 8.71
C MET A 393 16.06 -14.23 9.85
N THR A 394 14.90 -13.67 9.56
CA THR A 394 13.84 -13.40 10.56
C THR A 394 12.65 -14.32 10.37
N GLY A 395 11.77 -14.41 11.38
CA GLY A 395 10.51 -15.15 11.29
C GLY A 395 9.52 -14.61 10.26
N HIS A 396 9.69 -13.36 9.80
CA HIS A 396 8.82 -12.72 8.81
C HIS A 396 9.10 -13.14 7.35
N TYR A 397 10.23 -13.82 7.10
CA TYR A 397 10.61 -14.20 5.75
C TYR A 397 9.54 -14.99 4.98
N PRO A 398 8.88 -16.01 5.56
CA PRO A 398 7.82 -16.72 4.88
C PRO A 398 6.58 -15.85 4.59
N ASP A 399 6.23 -14.92 5.50
CA ASP A 399 5.08 -14.05 5.30
C ASP A 399 5.34 -13.04 4.18
N ASP A 400 6.53 -12.43 4.14
CA ASP A 400 6.93 -11.52 3.06
C ASP A 400 6.93 -12.23 1.68
N LEU A 401 7.34 -13.53 1.62
CA LEU A 401 7.25 -14.34 0.40
C LEU A 401 5.79 -14.61 0.02
N TRP A 402 4.95 -14.91 1.00
CA TRP A 402 3.53 -15.14 0.78
C TRP A 402 2.85 -13.91 0.19
N ASP A 403 3.03 -12.74 0.80
CA ASP A 403 2.45 -11.47 0.34
C ASP A 403 2.95 -11.11 -1.07
N SER A 404 4.23 -11.40 -1.36
CA SER A 404 4.78 -11.27 -2.71
C SER A 404 4.07 -12.16 -3.72
N ALA A 405 3.85 -13.44 -3.37
CA ALA A 405 3.20 -14.41 -4.25
C ALA A 405 1.73 -14.03 -4.51
N GLU A 406 0.96 -13.65 -3.48
CA GLU A 406 -0.43 -13.18 -3.64
C GLU A 406 -0.50 -11.97 -4.57
N CYS A 407 0.36 -10.98 -4.38
CA CYS A 407 0.41 -9.81 -5.24
C CYS A 407 0.73 -10.16 -6.71
N TYR A 408 1.65 -11.10 -6.94
CA TYR A 408 1.95 -11.55 -8.30
C TYR A 408 0.79 -12.33 -8.92
N LEU A 409 0.09 -13.17 -8.16
CA LEU A 409 -1.09 -13.91 -8.65
C LEU A 409 -2.23 -12.97 -9.03
N GLU A 410 -2.61 -12.06 -8.13
CA GLU A 410 -3.63 -11.03 -8.39
C GLU A 410 -3.23 -10.14 -9.58
N GLY A 411 -1.94 -9.83 -9.69
CA GLY A 411 -1.35 -9.07 -10.79
C GLY A 411 -1.14 -9.85 -12.09
N GLN A 412 -1.52 -11.14 -12.13
CA GLN A 412 -1.30 -12.06 -13.27
C GLN A 412 0.19 -12.16 -13.68
N GLY A 413 1.09 -12.04 -12.71
CA GLY A 413 2.54 -12.21 -12.88
C GLY A 413 2.97 -13.65 -12.59
N TYR A 414 2.37 -14.62 -13.27
CA TYR A 414 2.45 -16.05 -12.94
C TYR A 414 3.87 -16.61 -12.87
N GLN A 415 4.77 -16.18 -13.74
CA GLN A 415 6.17 -16.61 -13.69
C GLN A 415 6.87 -16.18 -12.39
N ASN A 416 6.63 -14.94 -11.95
CA ASN A 416 7.20 -14.46 -10.70
C ASN A 416 6.54 -15.14 -9.49
N ALA A 417 5.21 -15.40 -9.57
CA ALA A 417 4.48 -16.14 -8.55
C ALA A 417 5.05 -17.56 -8.39
N GLU A 418 5.30 -18.29 -9.50
CA GLU A 418 5.95 -19.60 -9.49
C GLU A 418 7.28 -19.57 -8.71
N GLU A 419 8.19 -18.66 -9.07
CA GLU A 419 9.50 -18.55 -8.44
C GLU A 419 9.42 -18.28 -6.92
N VAL A 420 8.49 -17.42 -6.53
CA VAL A 420 8.32 -17.03 -5.12
C VAL A 420 7.63 -18.14 -4.33
N LEU A 421 6.61 -18.80 -4.87
CA LEU A 421 5.94 -19.94 -4.25
C LEU A 421 6.89 -21.12 -4.06
N GLN A 422 7.75 -21.43 -5.03
CA GLN A 422 8.79 -22.44 -4.88
C GLN A 422 9.78 -22.10 -3.76
N LYS A 423 10.12 -20.82 -3.57
CA LYS A 423 10.94 -20.39 -2.43
C LYS A 423 10.19 -20.54 -1.11
N TYR A 424 8.90 -20.19 -1.07
CA TYR A 424 8.04 -20.35 0.11
C TYR A 424 7.94 -21.81 0.55
N LEU A 425 7.68 -22.72 -0.38
CA LEU A 425 7.57 -24.16 -0.13
C LEU A 425 8.86 -24.79 0.45
N LYS A 426 10.02 -24.15 0.21
CA LYS A 426 11.32 -24.56 0.80
C LYS A 426 11.55 -23.99 2.20
N THR A 427 10.70 -23.12 2.70
CA THR A 427 10.79 -22.61 4.09
C THR A 427 10.34 -23.67 5.09
N GLN A 428 10.64 -23.46 6.37
CA GLN A 428 10.15 -24.33 7.44
C GLN A 428 8.68 -24.06 7.82
N SER A 429 8.10 -22.97 7.35
CA SER A 429 6.70 -22.62 7.61
C SER A 429 5.78 -23.57 6.85
N ARG A 430 4.91 -24.29 7.58
CA ARG A 430 3.92 -25.21 7.02
C ARG A 430 2.50 -24.67 7.02
N LEU A 431 2.29 -23.50 7.58
CA LEU A 431 0.96 -22.95 7.85
C LEU A 431 0.11 -22.79 6.58
N ARG A 432 0.72 -22.34 5.48
CA ARG A 432 0.01 -22.10 4.20
C ARG A 432 0.49 -23.05 3.09
N HIS A 433 1.08 -24.18 3.45
CA HIS A 433 1.69 -25.11 2.49
C HIS A 433 0.67 -25.68 1.48
N PRO A 434 -0.53 -26.15 1.89
CA PRO A 434 -1.55 -26.62 0.96
C PRO A 434 -1.98 -25.55 -0.04
N ARG A 435 -2.23 -24.33 0.47
CA ARG A 435 -2.62 -23.18 -0.37
C ARG A 435 -1.50 -22.73 -1.30
N ALA A 436 -0.23 -22.85 -0.87
CA ALA A 436 0.91 -22.54 -1.72
C ALA A 436 1.05 -23.54 -2.89
N LEU A 437 0.79 -24.82 -2.65
CA LEU A 437 0.76 -25.84 -3.69
C LEU A 437 -0.39 -25.63 -4.68
N LEU A 438 -1.58 -25.31 -4.19
CA LEU A 438 -2.73 -24.93 -5.03
C LEU A 438 -2.39 -23.71 -5.90
N ASN A 439 -1.93 -22.63 -5.30
CA ASN A 439 -1.59 -21.40 -5.99
C ASN A 439 -0.47 -21.60 -7.02
N LEU A 440 0.51 -22.47 -6.72
CA LEU A 440 1.56 -22.86 -7.65
C LEU A 440 0.97 -23.62 -8.86
N GLY A 441 0.10 -24.58 -8.60
CA GLY A 441 -0.59 -25.33 -9.64
C GLY A 441 -1.42 -24.42 -10.55
N GLU A 442 -2.19 -23.49 -9.99
CA GLU A 442 -2.99 -22.53 -10.78
C GLU A 442 -2.12 -21.57 -11.60
N ALA A 443 -1.00 -21.10 -11.05
CA ALA A 443 -0.06 -20.26 -11.79
C ALA A 443 0.57 -21.03 -12.98
N LEU A 444 0.94 -22.28 -12.77
CA LEU A 444 1.50 -23.15 -13.80
C LEU A 444 0.48 -23.46 -14.89
N LEU A 445 -0.80 -23.73 -14.53
CA LEU A 445 -1.90 -23.88 -15.51
C LEU A 445 -2.08 -22.61 -16.35
N ALA A 446 -2.07 -21.44 -15.73
CA ALA A 446 -2.20 -20.17 -16.44
C ALA A 446 -1.04 -19.94 -17.44
N MET A 447 0.11 -20.59 -17.24
CA MET A 447 1.25 -20.55 -18.15
C MET A 447 1.28 -21.71 -19.16
N GLY A 448 0.29 -22.62 -19.12
CA GLY A 448 0.23 -23.81 -19.97
C GLY A 448 1.21 -24.92 -19.60
N LYS A 449 1.81 -24.87 -18.40
CA LYS A 449 2.73 -25.90 -17.88
C LYS A 449 1.94 -27.02 -17.17
N ILE A 450 1.16 -27.77 -17.93
CA ILE A 450 0.13 -28.68 -17.40
C ILE A 450 0.74 -29.78 -16.51
N ASP A 451 1.84 -30.41 -16.93
CA ASP A 451 2.43 -31.51 -16.18
C ASP A 451 3.04 -31.07 -14.84
N GLU A 452 3.70 -29.90 -14.84
CA GLU A 452 4.24 -29.29 -13.61
C GLU A 452 3.11 -28.86 -12.66
N ALA A 453 2.01 -28.37 -13.22
CA ALA A 453 0.84 -27.99 -12.45
C ALA A 453 0.18 -29.19 -11.77
N LEU A 454 -0.01 -30.28 -12.52
CA LEU A 454 -0.54 -31.53 -11.97
C LEU A 454 0.32 -32.05 -10.81
N ALA A 455 1.65 -32.04 -10.95
CA ALA A 455 2.52 -32.48 -9.87
C ALA A 455 2.31 -31.66 -8.56
N ALA A 456 2.17 -30.36 -8.65
CA ALA A 456 1.92 -29.51 -7.49
C ALA A 456 0.50 -29.70 -6.89
N LEU A 457 -0.51 -29.86 -7.75
CA LEU A 457 -1.89 -30.08 -7.32
C LEU A 457 -2.09 -31.47 -6.69
N GLU A 458 -1.50 -32.50 -7.27
CA GLU A 458 -1.51 -33.88 -6.75
C GLU A 458 -0.79 -33.95 -5.40
N GLU A 459 0.35 -33.24 -5.24
CA GLU A 459 1.03 -33.13 -3.96
C GLU A 459 0.10 -32.50 -2.89
N CYS A 460 -0.67 -31.44 -3.26
CA CYS A 460 -1.65 -30.85 -2.36
C CYS A 460 -2.74 -31.85 -1.96
N ILE A 461 -3.28 -32.61 -2.91
CA ILE A 461 -4.36 -33.59 -2.70
C ILE A 461 -3.88 -34.74 -1.83
N GLU A 462 -2.69 -35.29 -2.11
CA GLU A 462 -2.15 -36.47 -1.41
C GLU A 462 -1.76 -36.15 0.04
N PHE A 463 -1.04 -35.06 0.27
CA PHE A 463 -0.50 -34.74 1.60
C PHE A 463 -1.47 -33.95 2.49
N TYR A 464 -2.48 -33.31 1.92
CA TYR A 464 -3.43 -32.46 2.67
C TYR A 464 -4.90 -32.74 2.31
N PRO A 465 -5.34 -34.01 2.27
CA PRO A 465 -6.64 -34.43 1.70
C PRO A 465 -7.87 -33.76 2.35
N SER A 466 -7.75 -33.32 3.62
CA SER A 466 -8.83 -32.69 4.38
C SER A 466 -8.73 -31.17 4.44
N ASP A 467 -7.74 -30.56 3.79
CA ASP A 467 -7.60 -29.10 3.74
C ASP A 467 -8.51 -28.52 2.65
N ALA A 468 -9.05 -27.30 2.89
CA ALA A 468 -9.88 -26.63 1.90
C ALA A 468 -9.18 -26.43 0.55
N ALA A 469 -7.86 -26.21 0.56
CA ALA A 469 -7.08 -26.07 -0.66
C ALA A 469 -7.07 -27.35 -1.51
N SER A 470 -7.20 -28.52 -0.90
CA SER A 470 -7.22 -29.80 -1.62
C SER A 470 -8.48 -29.95 -2.48
N PHE A 471 -9.62 -29.50 -2.00
CA PHE A 471 -10.86 -29.54 -2.80
C PHE A 471 -10.78 -28.62 -4.02
N HIS A 472 -10.18 -27.43 -3.86
CA HIS A 472 -9.88 -26.55 -4.98
C HIS A 472 -8.81 -27.16 -5.92
N ALA A 473 -7.80 -27.86 -5.37
CA ALA A 473 -6.77 -28.52 -6.15
C ALA A 473 -7.37 -29.63 -7.02
N ARG A 474 -8.36 -30.41 -6.52
CA ARG A 474 -9.10 -31.40 -7.33
C ARG A 474 -9.83 -30.74 -8.51
N LEU A 475 -10.47 -29.59 -8.31
CA LEU A 475 -11.10 -28.82 -9.39
C LEU A 475 -10.09 -28.35 -10.43
N ALA A 476 -8.94 -27.83 -10.00
CA ALA A 476 -7.87 -27.36 -10.88
C ALA A 476 -7.22 -28.54 -11.64
N ALA A 477 -6.92 -29.64 -10.96
CA ALA A 477 -6.35 -30.86 -11.55
C ALA A 477 -7.32 -31.51 -12.55
N SER A 478 -8.62 -31.53 -12.24
CA SER A 478 -9.63 -32.00 -13.20
C SER A 478 -9.64 -31.19 -14.50
N ARG A 479 -9.49 -29.88 -14.43
CA ARG A 479 -9.36 -29.02 -15.63
C ARG A 479 -8.10 -29.35 -16.42
N ALA A 480 -6.98 -29.56 -15.73
CA ALA A 480 -5.71 -29.94 -16.34
C ALA A 480 -5.78 -31.31 -17.05
N HIS A 481 -6.34 -32.32 -16.40
CA HIS A 481 -6.54 -33.65 -17.00
C HIS A 481 -7.48 -33.61 -18.21
N ARG A 482 -8.54 -32.78 -18.13
CA ARG A 482 -9.43 -32.57 -19.28
C ARG A 482 -8.70 -31.98 -20.48
N GLU A 483 -7.81 -31.00 -20.28
CA GLU A 483 -6.98 -30.43 -21.36
C GLU A 483 -6.04 -31.45 -21.99
N LYS A 484 -5.54 -32.38 -21.19
CA LYS A 484 -4.76 -33.51 -21.71
C LYS A 484 -5.59 -34.62 -22.39
N GLY A 485 -6.93 -34.56 -22.27
CA GLY A 485 -7.82 -35.60 -22.77
C GLY A 485 -7.95 -36.82 -21.83
N GLU A 486 -7.44 -36.73 -20.60
CA GLU A 486 -7.47 -37.75 -19.56
C GLU A 486 -8.80 -37.66 -18.78
N LEU A 487 -9.93 -37.92 -19.45
CA LEU A 487 -11.28 -37.59 -18.96
C LEU A 487 -11.69 -38.44 -17.73
N GLU A 488 -11.22 -39.67 -17.58
CA GLU A 488 -11.58 -40.51 -16.43
C GLU A 488 -10.86 -40.06 -15.15
N GLN A 489 -9.59 -39.62 -15.24
CA GLN A 489 -8.88 -39.00 -14.10
C GLN A 489 -9.55 -37.71 -13.67
N ALA A 490 -9.92 -36.86 -14.65
CA ALA A 490 -10.65 -35.63 -14.39
C ALA A 490 -11.99 -35.89 -13.69
N ARG A 491 -12.71 -36.97 -14.08
CA ARG A 491 -13.99 -37.36 -13.49
C ARG A 491 -13.82 -37.83 -12.04
N SER A 492 -12.88 -38.71 -11.78
CA SER A 492 -12.62 -39.24 -10.43
C SER A 492 -12.39 -38.10 -9.42
N LEU A 493 -11.59 -37.10 -9.76
CA LEU A 493 -11.30 -35.96 -8.89
C LEU A 493 -12.55 -35.14 -8.53
N LEU A 494 -13.48 -34.99 -9.47
CA LEU A 494 -14.73 -34.26 -9.20
C LEU A 494 -15.71 -35.09 -8.40
N GLU A 495 -15.81 -36.40 -8.67
CA GLU A 495 -16.62 -37.36 -7.90
C GLU A 495 -16.15 -37.43 -6.45
N ASP A 496 -14.84 -37.44 -6.19
CA ASP A 496 -14.28 -37.39 -4.84
C ASP A 496 -14.75 -36.15 -4.06
N ASN A 497 -14.85 -34.99 -4.71
CA ASN A 497 -15.39 -33.79 -4.08
C ASN A 497 -16.90 -33.92 -3.74
N LEU A 498 -17.66 -34.67 -4.55
CA LEU A 498 -19.11 -34.88 -4.33
C LEU A 498 -19.42 -35.91 -3.28
N ASN A 499 -18.56 -36.94 -3.13
CA ASN A 499 -18.87 -38.17 -2.37
C ASN A 499 -18.21 -38.20 -0.98
N GLU A 500 -17.29 -37.26 -0.66
CA GLU A 500 -16.54 -37.30 0.59
C GLU A 500 -17.11 -36.34 1.67
N VAL A 501 -16.34 -35.30 2.02
CA VAL A 501 -16.57 -34.44 3.17
C VAL A 501 -17.42 -33.23 2.83
N LEU A 502 -17.40 -32.80 1.56
CA LEU A 502 -18.11 -31.60 1.14
C LEU A 502 -19.62 -31.79 1.14
N THR A 503 -20.33 -30.73 1.49
CA THR A 503 -21.79 -30.66 1.42
C THR A 503 -22.25 -29.85 0.21
N PRO A 504 -23.49 -30.06 -0.26
CA PRO A 504 -24.05 -29.29 -1.37
C PRO A 504 -24.03 -27.76 -1.18
N ASP A 505 -23.86 -27.28 0.05
CA ASP A 505 -23.81 -25.85 0.34
C ASP A 505 -22.43 -25.24 0.04
N SER A 506 -21.39 -26.07 -0.17
CA SER A 506 -20.05 -25.59 -0.50
C SER A 506 -19.91 -25.21 -1.98
N ASN A 507 -19.06 -24.21 -2.25
CA ASN A 507 -18.79 -23.78 -3.61
C ASN A 507 -18.09 -24.87 -4.41
N GLU A 508 -17.18 -25.62 -3.78
CA GLU A 508 -16.37 -26.66 -4.41
C GLU A 508 -17.26 -27.85 -4.83
N TRP A 509 -18.25 -28.20 -4.04
CA TRP A 509 -19.25 -29.22 -4.40
C TRP A 509 -20.04 -28.76 -5.62
N ARG A 510 -20.58 -27.53 -5.59
CA ARG A 510 -21.29 -26.91 -6.71
C ARG A 510 -20.43 -26.94 -7.98
N ASP A 511 -19.21 -26.44 -7.90
CA ASP A 511 -18.33 -26.29 -9.05
C ASP A 511 -17.88 -27.67 -9.61
N SER A 512 -17.79 -28.68 -8.75
CA SER A 512 -17.56 -30.08 -9.16
C SER A 512 -18.73 -30.64 -9.95
N LEU A 513 -19.95 -30.37 -9.53
CA LEU A 513 -21.15 -30.84 -10.25
C LEU A 513 -21.27 -30.19 -11.64
N PHE A 514 -21.06 -28.87 -11.75
CA PHE A 514 -20.97 -28.20 -13.05
C PHE A 514 -19.82 -28.76 -13.90
N GLY A 515 -18.69 -29.06 -13.26
CA GLY A 515 -17.51 -29.66 -13.91
C GLY A 515 -17.78 -31.04 -14.52
N LEU A 516 -18.53 -31.89 -13.82
CA LEU A 516 -18.93 -33.21 -14.35
C LEU A 516 -19.78 -33.07 -15.62
N GLY A 517 -20.72 -32.13 -15.64
CA GLY A 517 -21.48 -31.82 -16.86
C GLY A 517 -20.55 -31.45 -18.04
N HIS A 518 -19.56 -30.60 -17.82
CA HIS A 518 -18.57 -30.24 -18.85
C HIS A 518 -17.73 -31.43 -19.31
N LEU A 519 -17.33 -32.33 -18.41
CA LEU A 519 -16.58 -33.53 -18.76
C LEU A 519 -17.41 -34.50 -19.59
N SER A 520 -18.64 -34.80 -19.17
CA SER A 520 -19.56 -35.66 -19.89
C SER A 520 -19.88 -35.14 -21.29
N TYR A 521 -20.08 -33.79 -21.42
CA TYR A 521 -20.24 -33.14 -22.71
C TYR A 521 -19.02 -33.31 -23.62
N THR A 522 -17.82 -33.07 -23.07
CA THR A 522 -16.54 -33.24 -23.83
C THR A 522 -16.33 -34.66 -24.27
N ALA A 523 -16.73 -35.63 -23.44
CA ALA A 523 -16.70 -37.07 -23.75
C ALA A 523 -17.78 -37.49 -24.77
N GLY A 524 -18.68 -36.61 -25.19
CA GLY A 524 -19.79 -36.93 -26.05
C GLY A 524 -20.94 -37.69 -25.35
N ARG A 525 -20.90 -37.82 -24.04
CA ARG A 525 -21.94 -38.44 -23.19
C ARG A 525 -23.00 -37.39 -22.84
N TYR A 526 -23.80 -37.00 -23.85
CA TYR A 526 -24.71 -35.86 -23.73
C TYR A 526 -25.85 -36.07 -22.75
N GLU A 527 -26.27 -37.30 -22.50
CA GLU A 527 -27.31 -37.62 -21.52
C GLU A 527 -26.80 -37.37 -20.08
N GLU A 528 -25.66 -37.97 -19.73
CA GLU A 528 -25.01 -37.71 -18.43
C GLU A 528 -24.73 -36.19 -18.23
N ALA A 529 -24.33 -35.49 -19.30
CA ALA A 529 -24.08 -34.05 -19.22
C ALA A 529 -25.34 -33.26 -18.86
N THR A 530 -26.50 -33.62 -19.48
CA THR A 530 -27.78 -32.96 -19.16
C THR A 530 -28.21 -33.25 -17.73
N GLU A 531 -28.09 -34.50 -17.26
CA GLU A 531 -28.43 -34.88 -15.87
C GLU A 531 -27.63 -34.07 -14.85
N HIS A 532 -26.31 -33.98 -14.98
CA HIS A 532 -25.47 -33.21 -14.05
C HIS A 532 -25.79 -31.73 -14.07
N TRP A 533 -25.98 -31.14 -15.25
CA TRP A 533 -26.28 -29.70 -15.35
C TRP A 533 -27.70 -29.35 -14.92
N GLU A 534 -28.69 -30.19 -15.19
CA GLU A 534 -30.06 -29.98 -14.73
C GLU A 534 -30.15 -30.04 -13.21
N GLU A 535 -29.46 -30.98 -12.58
CA GLU A 535 -29.30 -31.02 -11.15
C GLU A 535 -28.61 -29.75 -10.61
N ALA A 536 -27.51 -29.35 -11.24
CA ALA A 536 -26.76 -28.15 -10.84
C ALA A 536 -27.61 -26.87 -10.97
N VAL A 537 -28.34 -26.71 -12.06
CA VAL A 537 -29.22 -25.56 -12.30
C VAL A 537 -30.41 -25.54 -11.33
N ALA A 538 -30.97 -26.70 -11.00
CA ALA A 538 -32.07 -26.82 -10.04
C ALA A 538 -31.62 -26.47 -8.61
N ARG A 539 -30.44 -26.94 -8.20
CA ARG A 539 -29.89 -26.65 -6.88
C ARG A 539 -29.37 -25.23 -6.72
N TYR A 540 -28.76 -24.68 -7.77
CA TYR A 540 -28.05 -23.39 -7.75
C TYR A 540 -28.57 -22.38 -8.79
N PRO A 541 -29.85 -22.02 -8.75
CA PRO A 541 -30.47 -21.19 -9.80
C PRO A 541 -29.85 -19.80 -9.94
N ASN A 542 -29.18 -19.29 -8.89
CA ASN A 542 -28.54 -17.99 -8.86
C ASN A 542 -27.02 -18.04 -9.18
N SER A 543 -26.47 -19.21 -9.50
CA SER A 543 -25.05 -19.33 -9.85
C SER A 543 -24.77 -18.62 -11.19
N PRO A 544 -23.63 -17.91 -11.32
CA PRO A 544 -23.23 -17.32 -12.60
C PRO A 544 -23.08 -18.35 -13.72
N GLN A 545 -22.83 -19.61 -13.40
CA GLN A 545 -22.65 -20.71 -14.35
C GLN A 545 -23.96 -21.18 -15.00
N VAL A 546 -25.14 -20.82 -14.44
CA VAL A 546 -26.46 -21.29 -14.89
C VAL A 546 -26.74 -20.97 -16.36
N VAL A 547 -26.38 -19.77 -16.81
CA VAL A 547 -26.65 -19.32 -18.20
C VAL A 547 -25.85 -20.19 -19.19
N GLU A 548 -24.58 -20.43 -18.91
CA GLU A 548 -23.74 -21.30 -19.72
C GLU A 548 -24.21 -22.76 -19.67
N ALA A 549 -24.52 -23.26 -18.46
CA ALA A 549 -25.04 -24.62 -18.30
C ALA A 549 -26.32 -24.85 -19.13
N ARG A 550 -27.30 -23.93 -19.05
CA ARG A 550 -28.54 -24.01 -19.87
C ARG A 550 -28.24 -24.01 -21.37
N TYR A 551 -27.29 -23.17 -21.81
CA TYR A 551 -26.87 -23.17 -23.19
C TYR A 551 -26.30 -24.52 -23.62
N LEU A 552 -25.46 -25.12 -22.77
CA LEU A 552 -24.84 -26.43 -23.05
C LEU A 552 -25.82 -27.59 -22.90
N ILE A 553 -26.81 -27.50 -22.00
CA ILE A 553 -27.96 -28.43 -21.93
C ILE A 553 -28.70 -28.41 -23.28
N ALA A 554 -29.02 -27.22 -23.79
CA ALA A 554 -29.70 -27.07 -25.06
C ALA A 554 -28.89 -27.69 -26.22
N ASP A 555 -27.57 -27.45 -26.25
CA ASP A 555 -26.71 -28.03 -27.31
C ASP A 555 -26.57 -29.56 -27.13
N SER A 556 -26.55 -30.08 -25.90
CA SER A 556 -26.55 -31.51 -25.62
C SER A 556 -27.79 -32.20 -26.15
N TYR A 557 -28.99 -31.66 -25.85
CA TYR A 557 -30.23 -32.16 -26.42
C TYR A 557 -30.24 -32.14 -27.95
N ARG A 558 -29.76 -31.06 -28.56
CA ARG A 558 -29.66 -30.96 -30.00
C ARG A 558 -28.70 -31.99 -30.60
N ARG A 559 -27.59 -32.27 -29.95
CA ARG A 559 -26.61 -33.29 -30.36
C ARG A 559 -27.17 -34.71 -30.19
N ARG A 560 -27.90 -34.98 -29.09
CA ARG A 560 -28.63 -36.24 -28.92
C ARG A 560 -29.63 -36.46 -30.03
N ALA A 561 -30.47 -35.46 -30.34
CA ALA A 561 -31.40 -35.55 -31.45
C ALA A 561 -30.71 -35.84 -32.78
N LYS A 562 -29.59 -35.19 -33.08
CA LYS A 562 -28.81 -35.45 -34.29
C LYS A 562 -28.17 -36.85 -34.32
N GLN A 563 -27.70 -37.35 -33.17
CA GLN A 563 -27.21 -38.70 -33.05
C GLN A 563 -28.32 -39.71 -33.27
N ALA A 564 -29.45 -39.54 -32.59
CA ALA A 564 -30.63 -40.42 -32.78
C ALA A 564 -31.16 -40.39 -34.22
N GLN A 565 -31.13 -39.26 -34.89
CA GLN A 565 -31.48 -39.13 -36.30
C GLN A 565 -30.57 -39.96 -37.21
N LYS A 566 -29.26 -39.90 -36.96
CA LYS A 566 -28.28 -40.68 -37.73
C LYS A 566 -28.42 -42.18 -37.48
N ASP A 567 -28.75 -42.56 -36.24
CA ASP A 567 -28.96 -43.95 -35.90
C ASP A 567 -30.29 -44.46 -36.49
N SER A 568 -31.35 -43.66 -36.54
CA SER A 568 -32.65 -44.04 -37.11
C SER A 568 -32.58 -44.36 -38.61
N GLU A 569 -31.61 -43.76 -39.35
CA GLU A 569 -31.39 -44.05 -40.79
C GLU A 569 -31.04 -45.53 -41.03
N ASN A 570 -30.51 -46.21 -40.01
CA ASN A 570 -30.07 -47.62 -40.07
C ASN A 570 -31.12 -48.59 -39.47
N ASP A 571 -32.20 -48.11 -38.87
CA ASP A 571 -33.22 -48.93 -38.22
C ASP A 571 -34.16 -49.57 -39.25
N LEU A 572 -34.18 -50.89 -39.24
CA LEU A 572 -35.01 -51.69 -40.12
C LEU A 572 -36.42 -51.99 -39.55
N ILE A 573 -36.63 -51.74 -38.27
CA ILE A 573 -37.87 -52.02 -37.52
C ILE A 573 -38.65 -50.72 -37.37
N GLU A 574 -39.89 -50.71 -37.85
CA GLU A 574 -40.77 -49.52 -37.87
C GLU A 574 -41.06 -49.01 -36.46
N THR A 575 -41.31 -49.90 -35.49
CA THR A 575 -41.57 -49.49 -34.09
C THR A 575 -40.37 -48.82 -33.45
N VAL A 576 -39.15 -49.30 -33.70
CA VAL A 576 -37.90 -48.69 -33.21
C VAL A 576 -37.70 -47.33 -33.89
N ARG A 577 -38.05 -47.19 -35.15
CA ARG A 577 -37.95 -45.91 -35.86
C ARG A 577 -38.94 -44.89 -35.28
N GLN A 578 -40.16 -45.28 -34.97
CA GLN A 578 -41.18 -44.40 -34.35
C GLN A 578 -40.75 -43.97 -32.93
N GLU A 579 -40.20 -44.87 -32.12
CA GLU A 579 -39.67 -44.54 -30.78
C GLU A 579 -38.50 -43.50 -30.91
N ARG A 580 -37.61 -43.70 -31.88
CA ARG A 580 -36.53 -42.71 -32.08
C ARG A 580 -37.01 -41.37 -32.64
N GLU A 581 -38.01 -41.34 -33.50
CA GLU A 581 -38.61 -40.11 -33.99
C GLU A 581 -39.28 -39.34 -32.83
N GLN A 582 -39.86 -40.04 -31.90
CA GLN A 582 -40.39 -39.43 -30.66
C GLN A 582 -39.26 -38.87 -29.80
N GLU A 583 -38.19 -39.65 -29.54
CA GLU A 583 -37.02 -39.19 -28.80
C GLU A 583 -36.34 -37.96 -29.41
N ILE A 584 -36.22 -37.93 -30.75
CA ILE A 584 -35.71 -36.81 -31.51
C ILE A 584 -36.58 -35.54 -31.26
N SER A 585 -37.91 -35.72 -31.39
CA SER A 585 -38.85 -34.62 -31.18
C SER A 585 -38.80 -34.08 -29.76
N GLU A 586 -38.80 -34.95 -28.75
CA GLU A 586 -38.69 -34.57 -27.35
C GLU A 586 -37.39 -33.84 -27.04
N SER A 587 -36.26 -34.35 -27.53
CA SER A 587 -34.95 -33.71 -27.39
C SER A 587 -34.88 -32.35 -28.05
N LEU A 588 -35.46 -32.20 -29.27
CA LEU A 588 -35.50 -30.90 -29.95
C LEU A 588 -36.39 -29.88 -29.24
N HIS A 589 -37.53 -30.29 -28.67
CA HIS A 589 -38.37 -29.41 -27.88
C HIS A 589 -37.66 -28.97 -26.60
N ALA A 590 -36.99 -29.90 -25.86
CA ALA A 590 -36.20 -29.57 -24.72
C ALA A 590 -35.07 -28.58 -25.04
N ALA A 591 -34.36 -28.80 -26.17
CA ALA A 591 -33.34 -27.88 -26.65
C ALA A 591 -33.91 -26.46 -26.91
N LEU A 592 -35.08 -26.42 -27.58
CA LEU A 592 -35.74 -25.16 -27.91
C LEU A 592 -36.09 -24.35 -26.67
N ASP A 593 -36.65 -25.00 -25.64
CA ASP A 593 -37.02 -24.36 -24.40
C ASP A 593 -35.80 -23.80 -23.65
N GLN A 594 -34.72 -24.54 -23.56
CA GLN A 594 -33.50 -24.07 -22.93
C GLN A 594 -32.86 -22.91 -23.71
N TYR A 595 -32.77 -22.96 -25.05
CA TYR A 595 -32.25 -21.85 -25.84
C TYR A 595 -33.11 -20.58 -25.67
N ARG A 596 -34.43 -20.69 -25.60
CA ARG A 596 -35.33 -19.56 -25.37
C ARG A 596 -35.10 -18.94 -23.97
N GLN A 597 -34.92 -19.75 -22.95
CA GLN A 597 -34.61 -19.25 -21.58
C GLN A 597 -33.28 -18.50 -21.55
N VAL A 598 -32.22 -19.02 -22.18
CA VAL A 598 -30.93 -18.34 -22.28
C VAL A 598 -31.09 -17.03 -23.07
N GLN A 599 -31.78 -17.06 -24.19
CA GLN A 599 -32.05 -15.88 -25.02
C GLN A 599 -32.77 -14.78 -24.24
N GLU A 600 -33.81 -15.14 -23.50
CA GLU A 600 -34.59 -14.21 -22.68
C GLU A 600 -33.73 -13.60 -21.56
N THR A 601 -33.02 -14.45 -20.83
CA THR A 601 -32.15 -14.03 -19.72
C THR A 601 -31.06 -13.06 -20.21
N LEU A 602 -30.36 -13.40 -21.31
CA LEU A 602 -29.30 -12.55 -21.84
C LEU A 602 -29.86 -11.27 -22.47
N THR A 603 -31.04 -11.30 -23.09
CA THR A 603 -31.70 -10.11 -23.62
C THR A 603 -32.14 -9.15 -22.52
N GLN A 604 -32.62 -9.68 -21.38
CA GLN A 604 -32.95 -8.86 -20.20
C GLN A 604 -31.67 -8.25 -19.59
N ARG A 605 -30.60 -9.04 -19.47
CA ARG A 605 -29.30 -8.56 -18.95
C ARG A 605 -28.71 -7.47 -19.85
N GLU A 606 -28.78 -7.62 -21.17
CA GLU A 606 -28.29 -6.63 -22.14
C GLU A 606 -28.97 -5.26 -21.99
N ARG A 607 -30.24 -5.23 -21.56
CA ARG A 607 -30.95 -3.96 -21.29
C ARG A 607 -30.46 -3.25 -20.03
N ALA A 608 -29.92 -4.01 -19.07
CA ALA A 608 -29.47 -3.50 -17.80
C ALA A 608 -27.96 -3.22 -17.76
N THR A 609 -27.17 -4.07 -18.44
CA THR A 609 -25.70 -4.02 -18.39
C THR A 609 -25.12 -4.43 -19.76
N GLU A 610 -23.86 -4.08 -20.02
CA GLU A 610 -23.14 -4.58 -21.19
C GLU A 610 -22.82 -6.09 -21.01
N LEU A 611 -23.15 -6.88 -22.04
CA LEU A 611 -22.82 -8.31 -22.04
C LEU A 611 -21.33 -8.53 -22.29
N THR A 612 -20.76 -9.53 -21.62
CA THR A 612 -19.41 -10.01 -21.94
C THR A 612 -19.34 -10.56 -23.37
N ARG A 613 -18.15 -10.63 -23.95
CA ARG A 613 -17.96 -11.19 -25.33
C ARG A 613 -18.50 -12.61 -25.44
N MET A 614 -18.37 -13.43 -24.41
CA MET A 614 -18.90 -14.79 -24.35
C MET A 614 -20.44 -14.78 -24.35
N GLU A 615 -21.06 -13.95 -23.50
CA GLU A 615 -22.51 -13.80 -23.46
C GLU A 615 -23.09 -13.25 -24.77
N GLN A 616 -22.42 -12.28 -25.41
CA GLN A 616 -22.79 -11.78 -26.74
C GLN A 616 -22.77 -12.91 -27.79
N SER A 617 -21.75 -13.77 -27.73
CA SER A 617 -21.63 -14.92 -28.61
C SER A 617 -22.69 -15.97 -28.33
N MET A 618 -22.97 -16.29 -27.05
CA MET A 618 -24.05 -17.19 -26.67
C MET A 618 -25.41 -16.67 -27.12
N LEU A 619 -25.71 -15.40 -26.89
CA LEU A 619 -26.97 -14.78 -27.31
C LEU A 619 -27.15 -14.84 -28.81
N ARG A 620 -26.11 -14.49 -29.59
CA ARG A 620 -26.13 -14.64 -31.07
C ARG A 620 -26.40 -16.08 -31.47
N ASN A 621 -25.67 -17.03 -30.90
CA ASN A 621 -25.84 -18.44 -31.20
C ASN A 621 -27.21 -18.99 -30.81
N CYS A 622 -27.86 -18.50 -29.76
CA CYS A 622 -29.24 -18.86 -29.41
C CYS A 622 -30.23 -18.50 -30.50
N TYR A 623 -30.13 -17.27 -31.11
CA TYR A 623 -30.99 -16.87 -32.22
C TYR A 623 -30.89 -17.83 -33.40
N PHE A 624 -29.68 -18.27 -33.76
CA PHE A 624 -29.46 -19.21 -34.83
C PHE A 624 -29.87 -20.63 -34.48
N SER A 625 -29.59 -21.08 -33.26
CA SER A 625 -29.95 -22.43 -32.78
C SER A 625 -31.45 -22.62 -32.68
N ILE A 626 -32.18 -21.63 -32.19
CA ILE A 626 -33.66 -21.64 -32.18
C ILE A 626 -34.20 -21.81 -33.62
N GLY A 627 -33.70 -21.03 -34.58
CA GLY A 627 -34.09 -21.17 -35.97
C GLY A 627 -33.79 -22.56 -36.55
N SER A 628 -32.61 -23.12 -36.23
CA SER A 628 -32.20 -24.47 -36.67
C SER A 628 -33.06 -25.57 -36.04
N VAL A 629 -33.33 -25.52 -34.75
CA VAL A 629 -34.16 -26.50 -34.04
C VAL A 629 -35.60 -26.46 -34.57
N LEU A 630 -36.17 -25.28 -34.81
CA LEU A 630 -37.48 -25.14 -35.43
C LEU A 630 -37.52 -25.72 -36.86
N PHE A 631 -36.43 -25.53 -37.61
CA PHE A 631 -36.31 -26.15 -38.94
C PHE A 631 -36.29 -27.68 -38.87
N ASP A 632 -35.55 -28.24 -37.93
CA ASP A 632 -35.43 -29.68 -37.71
C ASP A 632 -36.75 -30.30 -37.21
N LEU A 633 -37.56 -29.54 -36.46
CA LEU A 633 -38.92 -29.90 -36.04
C LEU A 633 -39.95 -29.77 -37.16
N GLY A 634 -39.58 -29.29 -38.35
CA GLY A 634 -40.50 -29.06 -39.47
C GLY A 634 -41.35 -27.78 -39.33
N GLN A 635 -41.12 -26.98 -38.30
CA GLN A 635 -41.84 -25.71 -38.04
C GLN A 635 -41.20 -24.58 -38.85
N TYR A 636 -41.32 -24.66 -40.17
CA TYR A 636 -40.57 -23.79 -41.09
C TYR A 636 -40.98 -22.31 -41.04
N ASP A 637 -42.25 -22.00 -40.80
CA ASP A 637 -42.71 -20.59 -40.71
C ASP A 637 -42.15 -19.92 -39.43
N GLU A 638 -42.10 -20.65 -38.30
CA GLU A 638 -41.50 -20.20 -37.07
C GLU A 638 -39.97 -20.08 -37.20
N SER A 639 -39.33 -21.05 -37.88
CA SER A 639 -37.90 -21.01 -38.21
C SER A 639 -37.52 -19.74 -38.98
N ILE A 640 -38.34 -19.39 -40.01
CA ILE A 640 -38.16 -18.16 -40.78
C ILE A 640 -38.26 -16.92 -39.88
N ALA A 641 -39.20 -16.89 -38.98
CA ALA A 641 -39.36 -15.78 -38.02
C ALA A 641 -38.16 -15.64 -37.09
N ALA A 642 -37.64 -16.77 -36.58
CA ALA A 642 -36.45 -16.80 -35.72
C ALA A 642 -35.20 -16.31 -36.49
N TYR A 643 -34.96 -16.80 -37.69
CA TYR A 643 -33.82 -16.33 -38.50
C TYR A 643 -33.95 -14.88 -38.95
N ARG A 644 -35.17 -14.36 -39.18
CA ARG A 644 -35.40 -12.93 -39.44
C ARG A 644 -34.99 -12.09 -38.20
N SER A 645 -35.31 -12.56 -36.99
CA SER A 645 -34.89 -11.90 -35.77
C SER A 645 -33.35 -11.90 -35.63
N ALA A 646 -32.69 -13.01 -35.97
CA ALA A 646 -31.23 -13.10 -36.03
C ALA A 646 -30.62 -12.12 -37.03
N ALA A 647 -31.18 -12.08 -38.30
CA ALA A 647 -30.72 -11.19 -39.34
C ALA A 647 -30.92 -9.71 -39.00
N ASN A 648 -32.07 -9.35 -38.40
CA ASN A 648 -32.33 -7.97 -37.98
C ASN A 648 -31.39 -7.49 -36.88
N ARG A 649 -31.05 -8.38 -35.96
CA ARG A 649 -30.07 -8.08 -34.88
C ARG A 649 -28.65 -7.95 -35.43
N GLY A 650 -28.30 -8.77 -36.41
CA GLY A 650 -26.97 -8.83 -37.02
C GLY A 650 -26.82 -8.03 -38.33
N GLN A 651 -27.63 -7.00 -38.60
CA GLN A 651 -27.68 -6.30 -39.90
C GLN A 651 -26.34 -5.79 -40.45
N ASN A 652 -25.41 -5.49 -39.55
CA ASN A 652 -24.09 -4.97 -39.88
C ASN A 652 -22.96 -5.99 -39.62
N VAL A 653 -23.31 -7.26 -39.46
CA VAL A 653 -22.36 -8.33 -39.13
C VAL A 653 -22.54 -9.47 -40.15
N PRO A 654 -21.46 -10.11 -40.62
CA PRO A 654 -21.55 -11.17 -41.65
C PRO A 654 -22.46 -12.35 -41.31
N CYS A 655 -22.71 -12.61 -40.02
CA CYS A 655 -23.64 -13.67 -39.61
C CYS A 655 -25.08 -13.47 -40.15
N ALA A 656 -25.50 -12.25 -40.50
CA ALA A 656 -26.78 -12.00 -41.16
C ALA A 656 -26.91 -12.74 -42.49
N LEU A 657 -25.82 -12.90 -43.23
CA LEU A 657 -25.79 -13.65 -44.51
C LEU A 657 -26.23 -15.09 -44.29
N GLU A 658 -25.73 -15.73 -43.22
CA GLU A 658 -26.09 -17.09 -42.89
C GLU A 658 -27.57 -17.22 -42.52
N ALA A 659 -28.09 -16.23 -41.77
CA ALA A 659 -29.53 -16.18 -41.45
C ALA A 659 -30.41 -16.11 -42.73
N TYR A 660 -30.06 -15.29 -43.70
CA TYR A 660 -30.80 -15.20 -44.96
C TYR A 660 -30.72 -16.48 -45.78
N VAL A 661 -29.58 -17.19 -45.78
CA VAL A 661 -29.44 -18.51 -46.39
C VAL A 661 -30.39 -19.53 -45.74
N GLN A 662 -30.46 -19.54 -44.41
CA GLN A 662 -31.37 -20.45 -43.70
C GLN A 662 -32.85 -20.09 -43.95
N ILE A 663 -33.19 -18.80 -44.03
CA ILE A 663 -34.54 -18.34 -44.47
C ILE A 663 -34.85 -18.90 -45.85
N ALA A 664 -33.92 -18.77 -46.80
CA ALA A 664 -34.13 -19.30 -48.16
C ALA A 664 -34.34 -20.83 -48.15
N ARG A 665 -33.59 -21.56 -47.34
CA ARG A 665 -33.79 -23.02 -47.18
C ARG A 665 -35.15 -23.37 -46.58
N ALA A 666 -35.61 -22.67 -45.57
CA ALA A 666 -36.93 -22.88 -44.96
C ALA A 666 -38.06 -22.53 -45.91
N CYS A 667 -37.95 -21.42 -46.69
CA CYS A 667 -38.87 -21.06 -47.74
C CYS A 667 -38.96 -22.11 -48.86
N ARG A 668 -37.85 -22.77 -49.21
CA ARG A 668 -37.86 -23.87 -50.16
C ARG A 668 -38.65 -25.06 -49.63
N ARG A 669 -38.52 -25.44 -48.36
CA ARG A 669 -39.32 -26.50 -47.76
C ARG A 669 -40.82 -26.22 -47.80
N LEU A 670 -41.21 -24.94 -47.77
CA LEU A 670 -42.60 -24.48 -47.92
C LEU A 670 -43.03 -24.24 -49.35
N ASN A 671 -42.20 -24.49 -50.36
CA ASN A 671 -42.43 -24.19 -51.80
C ASN A 671 -42.68 -22.70 -52.07
N LYS A 672 -42.21 -21.76 -51.19
CA LYS A 672 -42.35 -20.31 -51.31
C LYS A 672 -41.23 -19.70 -52.17
N HIS A 673 -41.21 -19.99 -53.52
CA HIS A 673 -40.08 -19.63 -54.39
C HIS A 673 -39.83 -18.12 -54.51
N GLU A 674 -40.85 -17.30 -54.35
CA GLU A 674 -40.72 -15.84 -54.40
C GLU A 674 -40.00 -15.32 -53.15
N ASP A 675 -40.27 -15.87 -52.00
CA ASP A 675 -39.63 -15.51 -50.73
C ASP A 675 -38.16 -16.00 -50.67
N VAL A 676 -37.84 -17.11 -51.35
CA VAL A 676 -36.44 -17.55 -51.54
C VAL A 676 -35.65 -16.47 -52.27
N ARG A 677 -36.21 -15.97 -53.42
CA ARG A 677 -35.54 -14.91 -54.20
C ARG A 677 -35.36 -13.63 -53.38
N LYS A 678 -36.37 -13.25 -52.59
CA LYS A 678 -36.30 -12.06 -51.73
C LYS A 678 -35.20 -12.22 -50.63
N ALA A 679 -35.14 -13.37 -49.99
CA ALA A 679 -34.12 -13.63 -48.97
C ALA A 679 -32.69 -13.57 -49.52
N LEU A 680 -32.44 -14.21 -50.66
CA LEU A 680 -31.14 -14.18 -51.33
C LEU A 680 -30.77 -12.78 -51.87
N ALA A 681 -31.76 -12.02 -52.35
CA ALA A 681 -31.54 -10.63 -52.76
C ALA A 681 -31.14 -9.75 -51.56
N GLN A 682 -31.79 -9.95 -50.40
CA GLN A 682 -31.41 -9.25 -49.16
C GLN A 682 -30.03 -9.64 -48.67
N ALA A 683 -29.64 -10.92 -48.74
CA ALA A 683 -28.30 -11.37 -48.44
C ALA A 683 -27.25 -10.63 -49.31
N LYS A 684 -27.50 -10.48 -50.61
CA LYS A 684 -26.59 -9.73 -51.52
C LYS A 684 -26.47 -8.25 -51.13
N VAL A 685 -27.57 -7.60 -50.75
CA VAL A 685 -27.55 -6.21 -50.26
C VAL A 685 -26.76 -6.06 -48.98
N VAL A 686 -26.87 -7.03 -48.07
CA VAL A 686 -26.07 -7.04 -46.83
C VAL A 686 -24.59 -7.26 -47.14
N LEU A 687 -24.26 -8.20 -48.01
CA LEU A 687 -22.90 -8.46 -48.45
C LEU A 687 -22.21 -7.22 -49.07
N ASP A 688 -22.95 -6.46 -49.88
CA ASP A 688 -22.44 -5.23 -50.50
C ASP A 688 -22.13 -4.12 -49.46
N ARG A 689 -22.77 -4.15 -48.29
CA ARG A 689 -22.53 -3.21 -47.20
C ARG A 689 -21.33 -3.59 -46.34
N LEU A 690 -21.02 -4.88 -46.22
CA LEU A 690 -19.97 -5.44 -45.43
C LEU A 690 -18.63 -5.35 -46.17
N LYS A 691 -17.85 -4.27 -45.97
CA LYS A 691 -16.66 -3.99 -46.79
C LYS A 691 -15.33 -4.41 -46.19
N THR A 692 -15.28 -4.85 -44.92
CA THR A 692 -14.04 -5.20 -44.22
C THR A 692 -13.88 -6.71 -44.07
N ALA A 693 -12.71 -7.22 -44.48
CA ALA A 693 -12.40 -8.65 -44.42
C ALA A 693 -12.28 -9.21 -42.99
N GLU A 694 -11.99 -8.36 -42.01
CA GLU A 694 -11.76 -8.76 -40.60
C GLU A 694 -13.03 -9.30 -39.92
N ASP A 695 -14.19 -8.77 -40.25
CA ASP A 695 -15.46 -9.20 -39.63
C ASP A 695 -15.87 -10.62 -40.01
N PHE A 696 -15.42 -11.12 -41.19
CA PHE A 696 -15.83 -12.43 -41.69
C PHE A 696 -15.18 -13.61 -41.00
N GLN A 697 -13.98 -13.44 -40.43
CA GLN A 697 -13.22 -14.53 -39.80
C GLN A 697 -13.87 -15.07 -38.51
N TRP A 698 -14.64 -14.25 -37.81
CA TRP A 698 -15.16 -14.58 -36.46
C TRP A 698 -16.67 -14.88 -36.45
N THR A 699 -17.40 -14.59 -37.52
CA THR A 699 -18.88 -14.62 -37.51
C THR A 699 -19.48 -15.53 -38.54
N THR A 700 -18.72 -16.04 -39.50
CA THR A 700 -19.19 -16.93 -40.57
C THR A 700 -18.08 -17.90 -41.00
N ILE A 701 -18.49 -19.04 -41.58
CA ILE A 701 -17.55 -20.07 -42.07
C ILE A 701 -16.96 -19.75 -43.45
N TYR A 702 -17.54 -18.77 -44.17
CA TYR A 702 -17.08 -18.36 -45.50
C TYR A 702 -16.40 -16.98 -45.45
N SER A 703 -15.35 -16.83 -46.26
CA SER A 703 -14.71 -15.53 -46.46
C SER A 703 -15.58 -14.58 -47.33
N ALA A 704 -15.26 -13.29 -47.27
CA ALA A 704 -15.95 -12.29 -48.11
C ALA A 704 -15.99 -12.67 -49.59
N ASP A 705 -14.91 -13.23 -50.14
CA ASP A 705 -14.80 -13.65 -51.55
C ASP A 705 -15.54 -14.94 -51.87
N GLN A 706 -15.85 -15.77 -50.88
CA GLN A 706 -16.60 -17.02 -51.07
C GLN A 706 -18.11 -16.79 -51.04
N TRP A 707 -18.61 -15.82 -50.27
CA TRP A 707 -20.02 -15.56 -50.11
C TRP A 707 -20.79 -15.30 -51.43
N PRO A 708 -20.27 -14.53 -52.44
CA PRO A 708 -20.96 -14.37 -53.71
C PRO A 708 -21.24 -15.71 -54.40
N LYS A 709 -20.25 -16.61 -54.42
CA LYS A 709 -20.39 -17.94 -55.03
C LYS A 709 -21.41 -18.81 -54.28
N VAL A 710 -21.43 -18.72 -52.94
CA VAL A 710 -22.41 -19.44 -52.13
C VAL A 710 -23.82 -18.94 -52.41
N LEU A 711 -24.04 -17.62 -52.50
CA LEU A 711 -25.36 -17.04 -52.77
C LEU A 711 -25.84 -17.30 -54.20
N ASP A 712 -24.92 -17.41 -55.16
CA ASP A 712 -25.27 -17.72 -56.58
C ASP A 712 -25.56 -19.22 -56.77
N SER A 713 -25.05 -20.10 -55.91
CA SER A 713 -25.31 -21.54 -55.95
C SER A 713 -26.65 -21.94 -55.30
N LEU A 714 -27.25 -21.06 -54.52
CA LEU A 714 -28.51 -21.25 -53.81
C LEU A 714 -29.70 -20.69 -54.56
#